data_e365423d27fd31dc78854da3c73c95fd
#
_entry.id   e365423d27fd31dc78854da3c73c95fd
#
_cell.length_a   1.000
_cell.length_b   1.000
_cell.length_c   1.000
_cell.angle_alpha   90.00
_cell.angle_beta   90.00
_cell.angle_gamma   90.00
#
_symmetry.space_group_name_H-M   'P 1'
#
loop_
_entity.id
_entity.type
_entity.pdbx_description
1 polymer ?
#
loop_
_entity_poly.entity_id
_entity_poly.type
_entity_poly.pdbx_seq_one_letter_code
_entity_poly.pdbx_strand_id
1 'polypeptide(L)'
;MATKTVAVVIAIVVIIAAIAAALFYTMAPAPPSPTPTTITTPTTTPATTPTTVPTVAPTTPTVVTPAPRYKLHKTVLYIIANDEMTRIQLYKTGVVDTAVIAPARWKDLNGTRVDGFYLVLEPDPSKPRLTIQYVLFNTMKEPFNITEVRQALLWAVPYKTILEQVFGGLYTKLYTIVPKGMPGWTDYNIIHYDYNLTKAREIINKLKEKGFDPSKYTITIIYNLGNTARAQIAALLQNEWSRLGFKVVVEVYNWPQFLDKVDHFDFDIALLGWIPDYLDPDNYLMPFVWGGAEFKDIRYWSAVAPQDVGKYLAKIERVIEAEKYIVVVGPQGSGATYTGPANKPLLVVGYAIDEEATKKNWEEPISMVTIGAAGWKDVPVSALCKLSRTVLDPEVREAIINAAVIAFNNEAVMALLGQAVTGRNYGSWVLNMYYPLSAFARYDLVYEDPNAPTADTGVLGIKNNAETMVIADIGWPDTFDPAKSYESFGWEIFWHIYSKPITYHYEETEPEPELAVAWAFSKDATDLYLVIRGGVVAYDPWNNRTYPIDATDVMFSLWRVARLNLPGSAVWMVRDFIDVNASTVLTEEEFKSLLAQGLVAVYHGQSKEIHSFEELLKFFNYTGPTAGIVKLKLHFPYPPILHILTTAVASVIPMEYALGPNYEAAIKDSGYGKNPSAWAKYVSVGEDDATYKLLKDKPVSTGPYYVADYKEDSYILLKINPYYWGKEVWEKLYGYKS
;
A
#
# COMPACT_ATOMS: atom_id res chain seq x y z
N MET A 1 30.79 1.62 -30.96
CA MET A 1 29.91 2.41 -30.05
C MET A 1 28.84 1.55 -29.37
N ALA A 2 28.23 0.60 -30.04
CA ALA A 2 27.17 -0.26 -29.46
C ALA A 2 27.59 -1.07 -28.23
N THR A 3 28.81 -1.58 -28.17
CA THR A 3 29.30 -2.41 -27.05
C THR A 3 29.48 -1.63 -25.73
N LYS A 4 29.79 -0.34 -25.77
CA LYS A 4 29.92 0.49 -24.58
C LYS A 4 28.56 0.89 -24.02
N THR A 5 27.55 1.08 -24.86
CA THR A 5 26.18 1.42 -24.45
C THR A 5 25.50 0.21 -23.78
N VAL A 6 25.74 -1.01 -24.30
CA VAL A 6 25.20 -2.25 -23.70
C VAL A 6 25.83 -2.51 -22.31
N ALA A 7 27.11 -2.28 -22.13
CA ALA A 7 27.77 -2.42 -20.83
C ALA A 7 27.27 -1.40 -19.79
N VAL A 8 26.91 -0.20 -20.21
CA VAL A 8 26.35 0.83 -19.34
C VAL A 8 24.90 0.47 -18.94
N VAL A 9 24.09 -0.05 -19.85
CA VAL A 9 22.71 -0.48 -19.56
C VAL A 9 22.69 -1.70 -18.65
N ILE A 10 23.55 -2.69 -18.87
CA ILE A 10 23.68 -3.85 -17.95
C ILE A 10 24.16 -3.38 -16.57
N ALA A 11 25.09 -2.43 -16.51
CA ALA A 11 25.51 -1.84 -15.25
C ALA A 11 24.35 -1.12 -14.53
N ILE A 12 23.49 -0.41 -15.25
CA ILE A 12 22.32 0.29 -14.69
C ILE A 12 21.31 -0.72 -14.15
N VAL A 13 21.01 -1.80 -14.87
CA VAL A 13 20.05 -2.82 -14.42
C VAL A 13 20.59 -3.63 -13.24
N VAL A 14 21.88 -3.96 -13.24
CA VAL A 14 22.55 -4.60 -12.09
C VAL A 14 22.57 -3.67 -10.88
N ILE A 15 22.74 -2.37 -11.10
CA ILE A 15 22.65 -1.36 -10.06
C ILE A 15 21.21 -1.27 -9.51
N ILE A 16 20.18 -1.30 -10.35
CA ILE A 16 18.77 -1.29 -9.94
C ILE A 16 18.45 -2.52 -9.06
N ALA A 17 18.91 -3.71 -9.45
CA ALA A 17 18.71 -4.94 -8.66
C ALA A 17 19.50 -4.92 -7.34
N ALA A 18 20.73 -4.42 -7.37
CA ALA A 18 21.55 -4.28 -6.15
C ALA A 18 20.98 -3.22 -5.19
N ILE A 19 20.32 -2.20 -5.72
CA ILE A 19 19.68 -1.13 -4.95
C ILE A 19 18.40 -1.63 -4.33
N ALA A 20 17.56 -2.36 -5.06
CA ALA A 20 16.39 -3.04 -4.49
C ALA A 20 16.82 -3.96 -3.33
N ALA A 21 17.84 -4.79 -3.54
CA ALA A 21 18.39 -5.66 -2.50
C ALA A 21 18.99 -4.89 -1.32
N ALA A 22 19.70 -3.78 -1.56
CA ALA A 22 20.30 -2.98 -0.50
C ALA A 22 19.25 -2.21 0.33
N LEU A 23 18.19 -1.69 -0.31
CA LEU A 23 17.08 -1.04 0.38
C LEU A 23 16.32 -2.02 1.28
N PHE A 24 16.19 -3.29 0.87
CA PHE A 24 15.57 -4.33 1.69
C PHE A 24 16.51 -4.85 2.80
N TYR A 25 17.80 -4.91 2.56
CA TYR A 25 18.77 -5.38 3.58
C TYR A 25 18.92 -4.40 4.75
N THR A 26 18.68 -3.11 4.55
CA THR A 26 18.70 -2.10 5.62
C THR A 26 17.41 -2.05 6.44
N MET A 27 16.33 -2.68 5.97
CA MET A 27 15.05 -2.78 6.67
C MET A 27 14.89 -4.06 7.51
N ALA A 28 15.80 -5.02 7.38
CA ALA A 28 15.78 -6.24 8.20
C ALA A 28 16.29 -5.96 9.62
N PRO A 29 15.60 -6.39 10.69
CA PRO A 29 16.11 -6.26 12.05
C PRO A 29 17.37 -7.11 12.22
N ALA A 30 18.41 -6.54 12.85
CA ALA A 30 19.65 -7.24 13.14
C ALA A 30 19.35 -8.49 14.03
N PRO A 31 19.97 -9.64 13.76
CA PRO A 31 19.80 -10.81 14.60
C PRO A 31 20.35 -10.53 16.02
N PRO A 32 19.69 -11.04 17.08
CA PRO A 32 20.14 -10.83 18.45
C PRO A 32 21.51 -11.44 18.67
N SER A 33 22.40 -10.67 19.29
CA SER A 33 23.74 -11.13 19.69
C SER A 33 23.63 -12.28 20.69
N PRO A 34 24.45 -13.34 20.57
CA PRO A 34 24.40 -14.45 21.48
C PRO A 34 24.96 -14.05 22.86
N THR A 35 24.23 -14.38 23.91
CA THR A 35 24.64 -14.25 25.30
C THR A 35 25.78 -15.20 25.57
N PRO A 36 26.85 -14.81 26.29
CA PRO A 36 27.96 -15.71 26.58
C PRO A 36 27.56 -16.79 27.63
N THR A 37 27.57 -18.05 27.19
CA THR A 37 27.36 -19.19 28.05
C THR A 37 28.71 -19.65 28.63
N THR A 38 28.82 -19.70 29.93
CA THR A 38 29.99 -20.18 30.69
C THR A 38 30.17 -21.68 30.46
N ILE A 39 31.32 -22.07 29.92
CA ILE A 39 31.70 -23.46 29.72
C ILE A 39 32.27 -24.06 31.01
N THR A 40 31.59 -25.04 31.55
CA THR A 40 32.18 -25.95 32.56
C THR A 40 32.61 -27.26 31.88
N THR A 41 33.88 -27.58 32.01
CA THR A 41 34.50 -28.80 31.49
C THR A 41 34.11 -30.02 32.33
N PRO A 42 33.77 -31.17 31.73
CA PRO A 42 33.80 -32.44 32.45
C PRO A 42 35.00 -33.32 32.04
N THR A 43 35.52 -33.97 33.04
CA THR A 43 36.64 -34.88 33.14
C THR A 43 36.47 -36.18 32.33
N THR A 44 37.57 -36.66 31.79
CA THR A 44 37.74 -37.91 31.02
C THR A 44 37.65 -39.15 31.88
N THR A 45 37.08 -40.27 31.35
CA THR A 45 37.45 -41.65 31.65
C THR A 45 37.04 -42.63 30.52
N PRO A 46 37.58 -43.85 30.42
CA PRO A 46 38.22 -44.35 29.20
C PRO A 46 37.39 -45.38 28.38
N ALA A 47 37.97 -45.70 27.21
CA ALA A 47 37.45 -46.55 26.16
C ALA A 47 37.18 -48.02 26.56
N THR A 48 36.10 -48.60 25.98
CA THR A 48 35.88 -50.02 25.81
C THR A 48 35.54 -50.39 24.37
N THR A 49 36.04 -51.54 23.98
CA THR A 49 36.14 -52.18 22.65
C THR A 49 34.80 -52.44 21.96
N PRO A 50 34.71 -52.48 20.60
CA PRO A 50 33.45 -52.60 19.86
C PRO A 50 32.96 -54.04 19.76
N THR A 51 31.67 -54.24 20.04
CA THR A 51 30.91 -55.44 19.73
C THR A 51 30.16 -55.25 18.41
N THR A 52 30.32 -56.21 17.50
CA THR A 52 29.66 -56.28 16.20
C THR A 52 28.13 -56.43 16.34
N VAL A 53 27.36 -55.52 15.72
CA VAL A 53 25.91 -55.58 15.61
C VAL A 53 25.54 -56.12 14.20
N PRO A 54 24.53 -57.01 14.05
CA PRO A 54 24.13 -57.51 12.76
C PRO A 54 23.41 -56.45 11.93
N THR A 55 23.74 -56.42 10.64
CA THR A 55 23.16 -55.50 9.64
C THR A 55 21.70 -55.85 9.39
N VAL A 56 20.77 -55.04 9.85
CA VAL A 56 19.35 -55.08 9.42
C VAL A 56 19.23 -54.23 8.16
N ALA A 57 18.61 -54.79 7.13
CA ALA A 57 18.33 -54.09 5.87
C ALA A 57 17.50 -52.83 6.13
N PRO A 58 17.75 -51.72 5.41
CA PRO A 58 17.01 -50.46 5.63
C PRO A 58 15.58 -50.67 5.17
N THR A 59 14.64 -50.75 6.10
CA THR A 59 13.23 -50.50 5.81
C THR A 59 13.10 -49.00 5.55
N THR A 60 12.64 -48.65 4.33
CA THR A 60 12.27 -47.28 3.97
C THR A 60 11.28 -46.76 5.01
N PRO A 61 11.57 -45.63 5.69
CA PRO A 61 10.60 -45.11 6.62
C PRO A 61 9.38 -44.64 5.85
N THR A 62 8.25 -45.29 6.10
CA THR A 62 6.96 -44.75 5.70
C THR A 62 6.82 -43.41 6.42
N VAL A 63 6.94 -42.33 5.67
CA VAL A 63 6.64 -41.00 6.19
C VAL A 63 5.15 -40.95 6.49
N VAL A 64 4.80 -41.24 7.73
CA VAL A 64 3.43 -40.99 8.23
C VAL A 64 3.35 -39.48 8.32
N THR A 65 2.76 -38.84 7.34
CA THR A 65 2.38 -37.44 7.39
C THR A 65 1.44 -37.28 8.60
N PRO A 66 1.79 -36.50 9.62
CA PRO A 66 0.88 -36.26 10.73
C PRO A 66 -0.45 -35.72 10.16
N ALA A 67 -1.56 -36.18 10.69
CA ALA A 67 -2.86 -35.62 10.34
C ALA A 67 -2.81 -34.09 10.57
N PRO A 68 -3.38 -33.27 9.69
CA PRO A 68 -3.33 -31.82 9.82
C PRO A 68 -3.87 -31.41 11.19
N ARG A 69 -3.09 -30.61 11.90
CA ARG A 69 -3.41 -30.18 13.26
C ARG A 69 -4.49 -29.08 13.27
N TYR A 70 -4.60 -28.32 12.16
CA TYR A 70 -5.44 -27.15 12.04
C TYR A 70 -6.45 -27.31 10.91
N LYS A 71 -7.53 -26.53 10.99
CA LYS A 71 -8.58 -26.53 9.99
C LYS A 71 -8.47 -25.28 9.13
N LEU A 72 -8.80 -25.42 7.86
CA LEU A 72 -8.93 -24.30 6.93
C LEU A 72 -10.19 -23.51 7.23
N HIS A 73 -10.09 -22.17 7.28
CA HIS A 73 -11.25 -21.31 7.29
C HIS A 73 -12.04 -21.43 5.98
N LYS A 74 -13.17 -22.11 6.03
CA LYS A 74 -14.08 -22.26 4.88
C LYS A 74 -15.00 -21.08 4.71
N THR A 75 -15.11 -20.27 5.77
CA THR A 75 -15.99 -19.11 5.87
C THR A 75 -15.23 -17.95 6.49
N VAL A 76 -15.40 -16.76 5.94
CA VAL A 76 -15.01 -15.49 6.57
C VAL A 76 -16.26 -14.63 6.68
N LEU A 77 -16.57 -14.16 7.87
CA LEU A 77 -17.74 -13.33 8.14
C LEU A 77 -17.32 -11.99 8.73
N TYR A 78 -17.58 -10.93 8.02
CA TYR A 78 -17.51 -9.57 8.55
C TYR A 78 -18.86 -9.18 9.11
N ILE A 79 -18.90 -8.79 10.38
CA ILE A 79 -20.07 -8.21 11.06
C ILE A 79 -19.84 -6.71 11.19
N ILE A 80 -20.70 -5.90 10.60
CA ILE A 80 -20.59 -4.45 10.67
C ILE A 80 -21.34 -3.96 11.91
N ALA A 81 -20.58 -3.39 12.86
CA ALA A 81 -21.11 -2.90 14.12
C ALA A 81 -20.49 -1.54 14.48
N ASN A 82 -21.18 -0.46 14.17
CA ASN A 82 -20.69 0.90 14.43
C ASN A 82 -20.58 1.22 15.94
N ASP A 83 -21.35 0.56 16.80
CA ASP A 83 -21.23 0.72 18.25
C ASP A 83 -20.04 -0.06 18.81
N GLU A 84 -19.10 0.64 19.43
CA GLU A 84 -17.88 0.03 19.99
C GLU A 84 -18.20 -0.95 21.14
N MET A 85 -19.19 -0.66 21.97
CA MET A 85 -19.56 -1.56 23.08
C MET A 85 -20.12 -2.87 22.56
N THR A 86 -20.86 -2.83 21.46
CA THR A 86 -21.33 -4.03 20.74
C THR A 86 -20.12 -4.85 20.25
N ARG A 87 -19.13 -4.23 19.60
CA ARG A 87 -17.91 -4.94 19.15
C ARG A 87 -17.13 -5.55 20.33
N ILE A 88 -16.98 -4.80 21.43
CA ILE A 88 -16.35 -5.29 22.66
C ILE A 88 -17.12 -6.50 23.22
N GLN A 89 -18.45 -6.46 23.23
CA GLN A 89 -19.26 -7.57 23.75
C GLN A 89 -19.12 -8.82 22.86
N LEU A 90 -19.22 -8.68 21.54
CA LEU A 90 -19.00 -9.78 20.59
C LEU A 90 -17.62 -10.43 20.80
N TYR A 91 -16.60 -9.62 21.00
CA TYR A 91 -15.24 -10.07 21.22
C TYR A 91 -15.06 -10.80 22.57
N LYS A 92 -15.60 -10.25 23.65
CA LYS A 92 -15.52 -10.86 24.99
C LYS A 92 -16.30 -12.18 25.13
N THR A 93 -17.25 -12.43 24.25
CA THR A 93 -18.04 -13.66 24.21
C THR A 93 -17.54 -14.69 23.20
N GLY A 94 -16.44 -14.42 22.50
CA GLY A 94 -15.88 -15.32 21.49
C GLY A 94 -16.75 -15.44 20.22
N VAL A 95 -17.66 -14.51 20.00
CA VAL A 95 -18.46 -14.43 18.77
C VAL A 95 -17.61 -14.00 17.60
N VAL A 96 -16.57 -13.18 17.85
CA VAL A 96 -15.61 -12.73 16.84
C VAL A 96 -14.18 -13.03 17.27
N ASP A 97 -13.30 -13.23 16.30
CA ASP A 97 -11.89 -13.57 16.47
C ASP A 97 -11.00 -12.33 16.56
N THR A 98 -11.44 -11.26 15.92
CA THR A 98 -10.86 -9.93 16.00
C THR A 98 -11.93 -8.86 15.85
N ALA A 99 -11.66 -7.65 16.34
CA ALA A 99 -12.59 -6.55 16.25
C ALA A 99 -11.87 -5.20 16.17
N VAL A 100 -12.44 -4.23 15.47
CA VAL A 100 -11.98 -2.84 15.50
C VAL A 100 -12.30 -2.23 16.86
N ILE A 101 -11.31 -2.16 17.73
CA ILE A 101 -11.39 -1.63 19.09
C ILE A 101 -10.48 -0.42 19.24
N ALA A 102 -10.98 0.67 19.81
CA ALA A 102 -10.16 1.86 20.06
C ALA A 102 -8.95 1.51 20.93
N PRO A 103 -7.75 1.94 20.57
CA PRO A 103 -6.51 1.62 21.31
C PRO A 103 -6.58 1.96 22.80
N ALA A 104 -7.31 3.00 23.17
CA ALA A 104 -7.54 3.39 24.56
C ALA A 104 -8.18 2.28 25.43
N ARG A 105 -8.89 1.33 24.81
CA ARG A 105 -9.54 0.19 25.49
C ARG A 105 -8.65 -1.06 25.58
N TRP A 106 -7.58 -1.10 24.84
CA TRP A 106 -6.76 -2.32 24.70
C TRP A 106 -6.23 -2.81 26.03
N LYS A 107 -5.69 -1.93 26.86
CA LYS A 107 -5.14 -2.28 28.17
C LYS A 107 -6.17 -2.95 29.07
N ASP A 108 -7.44 -2.51 29.01
CA ASP A 108 -8.49 -3.04 29.86
C ASP A 108 -9.07 -4.38 29.36
N LEU A 109 -8.91 -4.66 28.06
CA LEU A 109 -9.40 -5.86 27.40
C LEU A 109 -8.34 -6.96 27.31
N ASN A 110 -7.06 -6.60 27.25
CA ASN A 110 -5.97 -7.56 27.15
C ASN A 110 -6.01 -8.56 28.29
N GLY A 111 -5.89 -9.85 27.96
CA GLY A 111 -5.94 -10.95 28.94
C GLY A 111 -7.37 -11.32 29.40
N THR A 112 -8.42 -10.69 28.87
CA THR A 112 -9.82 -11.10 29.15
C THR A 112 -10.02 -12.57 28.75
N ARG A 113 -10.58 -13.39 29.67
CA ARG A 113 -10.81 -14.82 29.46
C ARG A 113 -12.05 -15.08 28.58
N VAL A 114 -11.90 -16.02 27.64
CA VAL A 114 -12.95 -16.50 26.73
C VAL A 114 -12.79 -18.01 26.56
N ASP A 115 -13.64 -18.83 27.14
CA ASP A 115 -13.68 -20.30 27.01
C ASP A 115 -12.31 -21.01 27.11
N GLY A 116 -11.52 -20.64 28.12
CA GLY A 116 -10.18 -21.21 28.33
C GLY A 116 -9.05 -20.47 27.60
N PHE A 117 -9.36 -19.65 26.63
CA PHE A 117 -8.45 -18.75 25.92
C PHE A 117 -8.48 -17.34 26.52
N TYR A 118 -7.85 -16.37 25.86
CA TYR A 118 -7.87 -14.97 26.26
C TYR A 118 -7.72 -14.03 25.05
N LEU A 119 -8.12 -12.79 25.22
CA LEU A 119 -7.93 -11.75 24.22
C LEU A 119 -6.50 -11.20 24.27
N VAL A 120 -5.90 -11.00 23.11
CA VAL A 120 -4.58 -10.36 22.93
C VAL A 120 -4.81 -8.99 22.29
N LEU A 121 -4.59 -7.92 23.04
CA LEU A 121 -4.68 -6.53 22.56
C LEU A 121 -3.46 -5.77 23.09
N GLU A 122 -2.39 -5.77 22.30
CA GLU A 122 -1.15 -5.14 22.71
C GLU A 122 -0.36 -4.59 21.51
N PRO A 123 0.35 -3.44 21.69
CA PRO A 123 1.28 -2.94 20.68
C PRO A 123 2.57 -3.78 20.65
N ASP A 124 3.17 -3.90 19.48
CA ASP A 124 4.51 -4.43 19.29
C ASP A 124 5.45 -3.34 18.73
N PRO A 125 6.06 -2.51 19.58
CA PRO A 125 6.93 -1.42 19.14
C PRO A 125 8.19 -1.88 18.38
N SER A 126 8.55 -3.16 18.48
CA SER A 126 9.68 -3.73 17.73
C SER A 126 9.38 -3.88 16.24
N LYS A 127 8.10 -3.85 15.87
CA LYS A 127 7.63 -3.98 14.49
C LYS A 127 6.93 -2.70 14.03
N PRO A 128 7.66 -1.65 13.62
CA PRO A 128 7.04 -0.44 13.09
C PRO A 128 6.30 -0.75 11.79
N ARG A 129 5.17 -0.08 11.59
CA ARG A 129 4.42 -0.10 10.34
C ARG A 129 4.59 1.24 9.63
N LEU A 130 4.33 1.24 8.34
CA LEU A 130 4.41 2.46 7.53
C LEU A 130 3.10 3.25 7.52
N THR A 131 2.09 2.77 8.22
CA THR A 131 0.78 3.43 8.39
C THR A 131 0.91 4.72 9.20
N ILE A 132 0.31 5.80 8.73
CA ILE A 132 0.28 7.09 9.40
C ILE A 132 -1.14 7.54 9.74
N GLN A 133 -1.29 8.37 10.78
CA GLN A 133 -2.52 9.08 11.10
C GLN A 133 -2.29 10.57 11.07
N TYR A 134 -3.26 11.33 10.56
CA TYR A 134 -3.12 12.76 10.34
C TYR A 134 -4.44 13.53 10.41
N VAL A 135 -4.31 14.83 10.54
CA VAL A 135 -5.38 15.81 10.41
C VAL A 135 -5.18 16.54 9.09
N LEU A 136 -6.11 16.38 8.17
CA LEU A 136 -6.07 16.95 6.83
C LEU A 136 -6.75 18.31 6.83
N PHE A 137 -6.04 19.36 6.36
CA PHE A 137 -6.59 20.69 6.15
C PHE A 137 -7.03 20.88 4.70
N ASN A 138 -8.23 21.41 4.46
CA ASN A 138 -8.60 21.86 3.13
C ASN A 138 -7.98 23.23 2.83
N THR A 139 -6.79 23.22 2.25
CA THR A 139 -6.02 24.44 1.97
C THR A 139 -6.65 25.34 0.88
N MET A 140 -7.72 24.90 0.22
CA MET A 140 -8.49 25.70 -0.74
C MET A 140 -9.45 26.67 -0.04
N LYS A 141 -9.79 26.40 1.23
CA LYS A 141 -10.75 27.18 2.00
C LYS A 141 -10.07 28.13 2.97
N GLU A 142 -10.67 29.29 3.18
CA GLU A 142 -10.34 30.14 4.33
C GLU A 142 -10.79 29.49 5.64
N PRO A 143 -9.99 29.58 6.72
CA PRO A 143 -8.71 30.29 6.82
C PRO A 143 -7.49 29.40 6.53
N PHE A 144 -7.66 28.17 6.02
CA PHE A 144 -6.57 27.20 5.83
C PHE A 144 -5.70 27.47 4.60
N ASN A 145 -6.07 28.41 3.75
CA ASN A 145 -5.20 28.95 2.69
C ASN A 145 -4.06 29.85 3.24
N ILE A 146 -4.09 30.20 4.55
CA ILE A 146 -3.05 30.98 5.23
C ILE A 146 -2.12 30.03 5.96
N THR A 147 -0.85 29.95 5.54
CA THR A 147 0.14 29.04 6.13
C THR A 147 0.33 29.25 7.63
N GLU A 148 0.40 30.52 8.09
CA GLU A 148 0.56 30.84 9.50
C GLU A 148 -0.64 30.38 10.36
N VAL A 149 -1.87 30.36 9.79
CA VAL A 149 -3.03 29.78 10.48
C VAL A 149 -2.81 28.28 10.68
N ARG A 150 -2.43 27.54 9.62
CA ARG A 150 -2.14 26.11 9.73
C ARG A 150 -1.02 25.84 10.74
N GLN A 151 0.07 26.62 10.70
CA GLN A 151 1.16 26.52 11.67
C GLN A 151 0.67 26.74 13.11
N ALA A 152 -0.18 27.73 13.35
CA ALA A 152 -0.76 27.96 14.67
C ALA A 152 -1.60 26.78 15.15
N LEU A 153 -2.42 26.21 14.27
CA LEU A 153 -3.24 25.02 14.56
C LEU A 153 -2.35 23.81 14.88
N LEU A 154 -1.26 23.57 14.13
CA LEU A 154 -0.31 22.50 14.41
C LEU A 154 0.34 22.64 15.80
N TRP A 155 0.79 23.85 16.19
CA TRP A 155 1.36 24.10 17.53
C TRP A 155 0.35 23.91 18.66
N ALA A 156 -0.96 23.92 18.35
CA ALA A 156 -2.02 23.69 19.32
C ALA A 156 -2.57 22.24 19.33
N VAL A 157 -1.97 21.30 18.58
CA VAL A 157 -2.36 19.88 18.63
C VAL A 157 -1.74 19.24 19.86
N PRO A 158 -2.54 18.60 20.75
CA PRO A 158 -2.04 17.96 21.96
C PRO A 158 -1.48 16.55 21.68
N TYR A 159 -0.41 16.48 20.88
CA TYR A 159 0.17 15.23 20.37
C TYR A 159 0.45 14.19 21.45
N LYS A 160 1.04 14.61 22.58
CA LYS A 160 1.35 13.68 23.66
C LYS A 160 0.09 12.98 24.19
N THR A 161 -0.98 13.74 24.42
CA THR A 161 -2.27 13.18 24.86
C THR A 161 -2.84 12.22 23.83
N ILE A 162 -2.75 12.58 22.53
CA ILE A 162 -3.23 11.73 21.44
C ILE A 162 -2.43 10.42 21.41
N LEU A 163 -1.11 10.47 21.45
CA LEU A 163 -0.26 9.28 21.38
C LEU A 163 -0.43 8.36 22.60
N GLU A 164 -0.46 8.91 23.80
CA GLU A 164 -0.48 8.14 25.03
C GLU A 164 -1.89 7.67 25.43
N GLN A 165 -2.91 8.54 25.29
CA GLN A 165 -4.24 8.26 25.80
C GLN A 165 -5.22 7.78 24.73
N VAL A 166 -5.11 8.32 23.50
CA VAL A 166 -6.01 7.90 22.42
C VAL A 166 -5.45 6.69 21.68
N PHE A 167 -4.17 6.73 21.34
CA PHE A 167 -3.52 5.65 20.58
C PHE A 167 -2.87 4.57 21.47
N GLY A 168 -2.85 4.72 22.79
CA GLY A 168 -2.46 3.66 23.72
C GLY A 168 -1.10 3.01 23.47
N GLY A 169 -0.16 3.74 22.84
CA GLY A 169 1.17 3.23 22.46
C GLY A 169 1.24 2.55 21.08
N LEU A 170 0.13 2.50 20.33
CA LEU A 170 0.11 1.97 18.95
C LEU A 170 0.74 2.89 17.91
N TYR A 171 1.10 4.12 18.29
CA TYR A 171 1.72 5.10 17.39
C TYR A 171 2.89 5.80 18.05
N THR A 172 3.92 6.03 17.26
CA THR A 172 5.05 6.89 17.60
C THR A 172 4.91 8.25 16.92
N LYS A 173 5.46 9.31 17.50
CA LYS A 173 5.39 10.65 16.93
C LYS A 173 6.02 10.70 15.54
N LEU A 174 5.34 11.36 14.62
CA LEU A 174 5.77 11.57 13.24
C LEU A 174 5.84 13.07 12.94
N TYR A 175 6.91 13.52 12.29
CA TYR A 175 7.11 14.92 11.90
C TYR A 175 7.16 15.11 10.38
N THR A 176 7.32 14.03 9.63
CA THR A 176 7.47 14.05 8.17
C THR A 176 6.42 13.17 7.52
N ILE A 177 6.02 13.54 6.28
CA ILE A 177 5.01 12.76 5.54
C ILE A 177 5.53 11.36 5.17
N VAL A 178 6.81 11.21 4.87
CA VAL A 178 7.46 9.92 4.66
C VAL A 178 7.77 9.31 6.04
N PRO A 179 7.25 8.13 6.37
CA PRO A 179 7.44 7.51 7.67
C PRO A 179 8.86 6.98 7.86
N LYS A 180 9.27 6.87 9.12
CA LYS A 180 10.58 6.29 9.49
C LYS A 180 10.65 4.83 9.04
N GLY A 181 11.76 4.47 8.42
CA GLY A 181 11.99 3.15 7.83
C GLY A 181 11.75 3.10 6.32
N MET A 182 11.30 4.20 5.72
CA MET A 182 11.18 4.34 4.27
C MET A 182 12.28 5.24 3.72
N PRO A 183 12.85 4.97 2.53
CA PRO A 183 13.82 5.85 1.89
C PRO A 183 13.29 7.28 1.78
N GLY A 184 14.15 8.26 2.01
CA GLY A 184 13.75 9.68 2.01
C GLY A 184 13.10 10.16 3.32
N TRP A 185 12.99 9.32 4.35
CA TRP A 185 12.70 9.83 5.68
C TRP A 185 13.87 10.70 6.17
N THR A 186 13.55 11.86 6.72
CA THR A 186 14.55 12.77 7.28
C THR A 186 14.02 13.46 8.53
N ASP A 187 14.90 13.77 9.47
CA ASP A 187 14.61 14.58 10.65
C ASP A 187 15.40 15.92 10.59
N TYR A 188 16.17 16.09 9.52
CA TYR A 188 16.98 17.28 9.33
C TYR A 188 16.16 18.43 8.74
N ASN A 189 16.33 19.60 9.33
CA ASN A 189 15.65 20.85 8.89
C ASN A 189 14.11 20.76 8.87
N ILE A 190 13.57 19.88 9.71
CA ILE A 190 12.14 19.67 9.91
C ILE A 190 11.66 20.47 11.10
N ILE A 191 10.55 21.18 10.98
CA ILE A 191 9.90 21.83 12.12
C ILE A 191 9.22 20.75 12.95
N HIS A 192 9.67 20.58 14.19
CA HIS A 192 9.03 19.70 15.14
C HIS A 192 7.83 20.42 15.78
N TYR A 193 6.67 20.22 15.19
CA TYR A 193 5.41 20.73 15.73
C TYR A 193 5.02 19.90 16.96
N ASP A 194 5.46 20.36 18.13
CA ASP A 194 5.02 19.84 19.42
C ASP A 194 4.02 20.81 20.06
N TYR A 195 3.22 20.32 21.02
CA TYR A 195 2.20 21.14 21.64
C TYR A 195 2.81 22.37 22.34
N ASN A 196 2.49 23.55 21.82
CA ASN A 196 2.89 24.84 22.38
C ASN A 196 1.81 25.90 22.13
N LEU A 197 0.82 25.95 23.02
CA LEU A 197 -0.31 26.87 22.87
C LEU A 197 0.12 28.35 22.95
N THR A 198 1.21 28.67 23.66
CA THR A 198 1.76 30.03 23.73
C THR A 198 2.25 30.49 22.35
N LYS A 199 3.04 29.63 21.67
CA LYS A 199 3.53 29.89 20.32
C LYS A 199 2.37 29.99 19.32
N ALA A 200 1.36 29.12 19.44
CA ALA A 200 0.16 29.19 18.61
C ALA A 200 -0.57 30.53 18.75
N ARG A 201 -0.75 31.01 19.99
CA ARG A 201 -1.36 32.30 20.27
C ARG A 201 -0.51 33.49 19.76
N GLU A 202 0.80 33.44 19.88
CA GLU A 202 1.69 34.46 19.31
C GLU A 202 1.50 34.59 17.80
N ILE A 203 1.40 33.48 17.07
CA ILE A 203 1.14 33.50 15.63
C ILE A 203 -0.23 34.12 15.33
N ILE A 204 -1.28 33.69 16.02
CA ILE A 204 -2.62 34.28 15.86
C ILE A 204 -2.66 35.75 16.18
N ASN A 205 -1.97 36.21 17.24
CA ASN A 205 -1.92 37.62 17.59
C ASN A 205 -1.24 38.46 16.50
N LYS A 206 -0.14 37.96 15.93
CA LYS A 206 0.51 38.62 14.78
C LYS A 206 -0.40 38.71 13.56
N LEU A 207 -1.24 37.70 13.33
CA LEU A 207 -2.23 37.74 12.27
C LEU A 207 -3.35 38.74 12.58
N LYS A 208 -3.78 38.84 13.85
CA LYS A 208 -4.77 39.85 14.28
C LYS A 208 -4.26 41.28 14.04
N GLU A 209 -2.97 41.58 14.29
CA GLU A 209 -2.34 42.85 13.97
C GLU A 209 -2.41 43.19 12.47
N LYS A 210 -2.50 42.15 11.60
CA LYS A 210 -2.69 42.31 10.17
C LYS A 210 -4.19 42.29 9.74
N GLY A 211 -5.12 42.32 10.70
CA GLY A 211 -6.57 42.36 10.43
C GLY A 211 -7.27 41.00 10.38
N PHE A 212 -6.59 39.90 10.65
CA PHE A 212 -7.21 38.56 10.75
C PHE A 212 -8.00 38.46 12.06
N ASP A 213 -9.22 37.93 12.00
CA ASP A 213 -10.06 37.69 13.18
C ASP A 213 -10.56 36.24 13.19
N PRO A 214 -9.97 35.38 14.04
CA PRO A 214 -10.35 33.96 14.10
C PRO A 214 -11.81 33.72 14.48
N SER A 215 -12.47 34.67 15.20
CA SER A 215 -13.87 34.51 15.62
C SER A 215 -14.88 34.53 14.45
N LYS A 216 -14.44 35.05 13.30
CA LYS A 216 -15.25 35.05 12.06
C LYS A 216 -15.33 33.69 11.37
N TYR A 217 -14.45 32.75 11.73
CA TYR A 217 -14.37 31.45 11.08
C TYR A 217 -14.94 30.36 11.97
N THR A 218 -15.80 29.55 11.36
CA THR A 218 -16.23 28.26 11.92
C THR A 218 -15.42 27.16 11.25
N ILE A 219 -14.71 26.36 12.04
CA ILE A 219 -13.93 25.21 11.58
C ILE A 219 -14.75 23.96 11.83
N THR A 220 -15.08 23.21 10.78
CA THR A 220 -15.76 21.94 10.87
C THR A 220 -14.78 20.78 10.77
N ILE A 221 -14.71 19.95 11.82
CA ILE A 221 -13.92 18.71 11.84
C ILE A 221 -14.83 17.57 11.49
N ILE A 222 -14.52 16.82 10.43
CA ILE A 222 -15.28 15.62 10.06
C ILE A 222 -14.48 14.34 10.35
N TYR A 223 -15.20 13.26 10.71
CA TYR A 223 -14.65 11.92 10.86
C TYR A 223 -15.71 10.85 10.61
N ASN A 224 -15.27 9.58 10.43
CA ASN A 224 -16.17 8.46 10.16
C ASN A 224 -16.82 7.88 11.41
N LEU A 225 -18.09 7.55 11.30
CA LEU A 225 -18.89 6.91 12.36
C LEU A 225 -18.24 5.60 12.84
N GLY A 226 -18.35 5.34 14.13
CA GLY A 226 -17.80 4.14 14.78
C GLY A 226 -16.32 4.23 15.15
N ASN A 227 -15.58 5.23 14.67
CA ASN A 227 -14.17 5.42 14.98
C ASN A 227 -13.99 6.25 16.25
N THR A 228 -13.98 5.58 17.40
CA THR A 228 -13.89 6.20 18.72
C THR A 228 -12.57 6.97 18.92
N ALA A 229 -11.46 6.53 18.32
CA ALA A 229 -10.20 7.25 18.41
C ALA A 229 -10.28 8.60 17.69
N ARG A 230 -10.84 8.66 16.48
CA ARG A 230 -11.07 9.92 15.76
C ARG A 230 -12.04 10.85 16.48
N ALA A 231 -13.09 10.30 17.12
CA ALA A 231 -14.00 11.07 17.94
C ALA A 231 -13.28 11.77 19.11
N GLN A 232 -12.39 11.07 19.81
CA GLN A 232 -11.59 11.63 20.90
C GLN A 232 -10.60 12.69 20.39
N ILE A 233 -9.95 12.45 19.25
CA ILE A 233 -9.04 13.43 18.62
C ILE A 233 -9.83 14.69 18.25
N ALA A 234 -10.99 14.56 17.62
CA ALA A 234 -11.85 15.70 17.26
C ALA A 234 -12.23 16.56 18.48
N ALA A 235 -12.60 15.93 19.59
CA ALA A 235 -12.92 16.62 20.83
C ALA A 235 -11.70 17.36 21.43
N LEU A 236 -10.52 16.75 21.39
CA LEU A 236 -9.29 17.39 21.84
C LEU A 236 -8.94 18.62 20.98
N LEU A 237 -9.01 18.46 19.64
CA LEU A 237 -8.75 19.57 18.72
C LEU A 237 -9.78 20.69 18.85
N GLN A 238 -11.07 20.34 19.01
CA GLN A 238 -12.13 21.32 19.26
C GLN A 238 -11.81 22.17 20.49
N ASN A 239 -11.42 21.55 21.61
CA ASN A 239 -11.03 22.25 22.82
C ASN A 239 -9.84 23.19 22.60
N GLU A 240 -8.73 22.67 22.02
CA GLU A 240 -7.50 23.44 21.88
C GLU A 240 -7.61 24.58 20.85
N TRP A 241 -8.26 24.34 19.71
CA TRP A 241 -8.41 25.35 18.67
C TRP A 241 -9.43 26.45 19.03
N SER A 242 -10.46 26.10 19.83
CA SER A 242 -11.36 27.11 20.41
C SER A 242 -10.60 28.11 21.30
N ARG A 243 -9.53 27.68 21.97
CA ARG A 243 -8.65 28.54 22.79
C ARG A 243 -7.84 29.53 21.99
N LEU A 244 -7.76 29.37 20.65
CA LEU A 244 -7.15 30.34 19.71
C LEU A 244 -8.16 31.38 19.19
N GLY A 245 -9.45 31.20 19.52
CA GLY A 245 -10.54 32.08 19.15
C GLY A 245 -11.39 31.65 17.98
N PHE A 246 -11.14 30.46 17.41
CA PHE A 246 -12.00 29.87 16.37
C PHE A 246 -13.27 29.30 16.97
N LYS A 247 -14.35 29.29 16.18
CA LYS A 247 -15.52 28.48 16.48
C LYS A 247 -15.29 27.11 15.83
N VAL A 248 -15.26 26.04 16.65
CA VAL A 248 -14.99 24.67 16.15
C VAL A 248 -16.20 23.78 16.37
N VAL A 249 -16.67 23.14 15.32
CA VAL A 249 -17.77 22.17 15.33
C VAL A 249 -17.26 20.81 14.86
N VAL A 250 -17.95 19.75 15.24
CA VAL A 250 -17.59 18.38 14.89
C VAL A 250 -18.79 17.72 14.25
N GLU A 251 -18.58 17.10 13.10
CA GLU A 251 -19.61 16.33 12.36
C GLU A 251 -19.11 14.92 12.10
N VAL A 252 -20.06 13.98 12.09
CA VAL A 252 -19.76 12.56 11.89
C VAL A 252 -20.61 12.00 10.74
N TYR A 253 -20.00 11.18 9.90
CA TYR A 253 -20.63 10.60 8.72
C TYR A 253 -20.36 9.09 8.69
N ASN A 254 -21.25 8.29 8.07
CA ASN A 254 -20.90 6.91 7.75
C ASN A 254 -19.73 6.89 6.76
N TRP A 255 -19.06 5.74 6.59
CA TRP A 255 -17.82 5.68 5.83
C TRP A 255 -17.96 6.13 4.37
N PRO A 256 -18.96 5.65 3.59
CA PRO A 256 -19.13 6.12 2.20
C PRO A 256 -19.41 7.62 2.09
N GLN A 257 -20.27 8.18 2.96
CA GLN A 257 -20.56 9.61 2.97
C GLN A 257 -19.33 10.45 3.38
N PHE A 258 -18.53 9.92 4.30
CA PHE A 258 -17.29 10.56 4.71
C PHE A 258 -16.29 10.63 3.55
N LEU A 259 -16.11 9.52 2.82
CA LEU A 259 -15.25 9.48 1.63
C LEU A 259 -15.75 10.43 0.53
N ASP A 260 -17.05 10.42 0.24
CA ASP A 260 -17.64 11.32 -0.75
C ASP A 260 -17.33 12.79 -0.45
N LYS A 261 -17.44 13.20 0.81
CA LYS A 261 -17.07 14.56 1.24
C LYS A 261 -15.59 14.87 1.04
N VAL A 262 -14.72 13.90 1.32
CA VAL A 262 -13.27 14.06 1.15
C VAL A 262 -12.92 14.11 -0.34
N ASP A 263 -13.47 13.24 -1.15
CA ASP A 263 -13.26 13.15 -2.59
C ASP A 263 -13.68 14.43 -3.34
N HIS A 264 -14.73 15.10 -2.84
CA HIS A 264 -15.23 16.33 -3.42
C HIS A 264 -14.73 17.59 -2.73
N PHE A 265 -13.78 17.49 -1.78
CA PHE A 265 -13.28 18.62 -0.97
C PHE A 265 -14.37 19.38 -0.20
N ASP A 266 -15.47 18.70 0.14
CA ASP A 266 -16.57 19.26 0.93
C ASP A 266 -16.31 19.11 2.44
N PHE A 267 -15.16 19.56 2.89
CA PHE A 267 -14.75 19.56 4.29
C PHE A 267 -13.87 20.78 4.58
N ASP A 268 -13.69 21.11 5.84
CA ASP A 268 -12.68 22.05 6.35
C ASP A 268 -11.48 21.28 6.90
N ILE A 269 -11.75 20.34 7.80
CA ILE A 269 -10.78 19.44 8.43
C ILE A 269 -11.32 18.02 8.36
N ALA A 270 -10.51 17.06 7.92
CA ALA A 270 -10.84 15.65 7.94
C ALA A 270 -9.80 14.84 8.76
N LEU A 271 -10.28 13.91 9.60
CA LEU A 271 -9.41 12.99 10.33
C LEU A 271 -9.26 11.69 9.53
N LEU A 272 -8.04 11.38 9.12
CA LEU A 272 -7.73 10.26 8.23
C LEU A 272 -6.46 9.51 8.67
N GLY A 273 -6.22 8.39 8.03
CA GLY A 273 -4.98 7.63 8.09
C GLY A 273 -4.60 7.14 6.70
N TRP A 274 -3.36 6.75 6.52
CA TRP A 274 -2.83 6.21 5.29
C TRP A 274 -2.07 4.91 5.57
N ILE A 275 -2.45 3.86 4.89
CA ILE A 275 -1.71 2.60 4.79
C ILE A 275 -1.03 2.65 3.42
N PRO A 276 0.28 2.44 3.30
CA PRO A 276 0.90 2.52 1.99
C PRO A 276 0.37 1.42 1.07
N ASP A 277 -0.01 1.81 -0.13
CA ASP A 277 -0.51 0.88 -1.16
C ASP A 277 0.63 -0.01 -1.67
N TYR A 278 1.82 0.58 -1.78
CA TYR A 278 3.05 -0.09 -2.17
C TYR A 278 4.26 0.54 -1.47
N LEU A 279 5.37 -0.21 -1.42
CA LEU A 279 6.54 0.12 -0.60
C LEU A 279 7.51 1.06 -1.33
N ASP A 280 7.07 2.31 -1.57
CA ASP A 280 7.91 3.39 -2.11
C ASP A 280 7.46 4.73 -1.53
N PRO A 281 8.39 5.69 -1.25
CA PRO A 281 8.05 7.03 -0.77
C PRO A 281 7.13 7.81 -1.71
N ASP A 282 7.10 7.46 -2.99
CA ASP A 282 6.17 8.01 -3.97
C ASP A 282 4.71 7.88 -3.53
N ASN A 283 4.37 6.79 -2.81
CA ASN A 283 3.04 6.56 -2.26
C ASN A 283 2.61 7.54 -1.15
N TYR A 284 3.54 8.36 -0.66
CA TYR A 284 3.25 9.49 0.24
C TYR A 284 3.39 10.82 -0.47
N LEU A 285 4.34 10.93 -1.38
CA LEU A 285 4.60 12.19 -2.06
C LEU A 285 3.48 12.53 -3.05
N MET A 286 3.02 11.57 -3.82
CA MET A 286 2.02 11.82 -4.85
C MET A 286 0.65 12.18 -4.29
N PRO A 287 0.05 11.39 -3.37
CA PRO A 287 -1.26 11.73 -2.84
C PRO A 287 -1.27 13.00 -1.97
N PHE A 288 -0.16 13.32 -1.27
CA PHE A 288 -0.17 14.37 -0.26
C PHE A 288 0.59 15.63 -0.64
N VAL A 289 1.65 15.52 -1.41
CA VAL A 289 2.56 16.63 -1.73
C VAL A 289 2.30 17.16 -3.12
N TRP A 290 2.04 16.28 -4.07
CA TRP A 290 1.68 16.68 -5.41
C TRP A 290 0.17 16.80 -5.59
N GLY A 291 -0.33 17.98 -5.89
CA GLY A 291 -1.74 18.26 -6.16
C GLY A 291 -1.96 18.78 -7.58
N GLY A 292 -1.20 18.27 -8.56
CA GLY A 292 -1.27 18.70 -9.95
C GLY A 292 -2.61 18.40 -10.63
N ALA A 293 -2.90 19.06 -11.77
CA ALA A 293 -4.14 18.89 -12.53
C ALA A 293 -4.32 17.46 -13.07
N GLU A 294 -3.22 16.72 -13.23
CA GLU A 294 -3.24 15.33 -13.71
C GLU A 294 -3.91 14.36 -12.74
N PHE A 295 -3.88 14.67 -11.44
CA PHE A 295 -4.43 13.84 -10.38
C PHE A 295 -5.70 14.42 -9.79
N LYS A 296 -6.62 14.85 -10.63
CA LYS A 296 -7.93 15.36 -10.18
C LYS A 296 -8.62 14.40 -9.22
N ASP A 297 -8.43 13.10 -9.45
CA ASP A 297 -9.13 12.04 -8.76
C ASP A 297 -8.53 11.68 -7.40
N ILE A 298 -7.27 12.10 -7.11
CA ILE A 298 -6.62 11.87 -5.81
C ILE A 298 -6.34 13.14 -5.02
N ARG A 299 -6.89 14.28 -5.44
CA ARG A 299 -6.71 15.57 -4.75
C ARG A 299 -7.16 15.56 -3.31
N TYR A 300 -8.15 14.76 -2.98
CA TYR A 300 -8.67 14.65 -1.63
C TYR A 300 -7.62 14.19 -0.62
N TRP A 301 -6.57 13.51 -1.07
CA TRP A 301 -5.46 13.11 -0.21
C TRP A 301 -4.40 14.20 -0.04
N SER A 302 -4.26 15.11 -1.01
CA SER A 302 -3.18 16.10 -1.00
C SER A 302 -3.46 17.33 -0.16
N ALA A 303 -4.69 17.66 0.15
CA ALA A 303 -5.09 18.90 0.82
C ALA A 303 -4.62 20.20 0.13
N VAL A 304 -4.12 20.12 -1.10
CA VAL A 304 -3.57 21.24 -1.86
C VAL A 304 -4.35 21.42 -3.15
N ALA A 305 -4.88 22.62 -3.38
CA ALA A 305 -5.53 22.93 -4.63
C ALA A 305 -4.51 22.96 -5.78
N PRO A 306 -4.87 22.52 -7.00
CA PRO A 306 -3.98 22.54 -8.15
C PRO A 306 -3.38 23.90 -8.48
N GLN A 307 -4.19 24.96 -8.35
CA GLN A 307 -3.74 26.35 -8.54
C GLN A 307 -2.76 26.82 -7.47
N ASP A 308 -2.70 26.15 -6.33
CA ASP A 308 -1.85 26.49 -5.20
C ASP A 308 -0.56 25.67 -5.14
N VAL A 309 -0.45 24.61 -5.94
CA VAL A 309 0.77 23.77 -6.00
C VAL A 309 2.01 24.60 -6.32
N GLY A 310 1.89 25.59 -7.19
CA GLY A 310 2.98 26.52 -7.49
C GLY A 310 3.42 27.42 -6.31
N LYS A 311 2.62 27.49 -5.22
CA LYS A 311 3.02 28.20 -3.99
C LYS A 311 3.97 27.37 -3.13
N TYR A 312 3.98 26.05 -3.29
CA TYR A 312 4.88 25.14 -2.59
C TYR A 312 6.17 25.04 -3.36
N LEU A 313 7.09 25.95 -3.07
CA LEU A 313 8.38 26.04 -3.72
C LEU A 313 9.46 25.60 -2.75
N ALA A 314 10.27 24.62 -3.16
CA ALA A 314 11.55 24.34 -2.54
C ALA A 314 12.63 25.17 -3.25
N LYS A 315 13.49 25.83 -2.47
CA LYS A 315 14.66 26.52 -3.00
C LYS A 315 15.84 25.57 -2.97
N ILE A 316 16.35 25.29 -4.14
CA ILE A 316 17.51 24.39 -4.31
C ILE A 316 18.67 25.22 -4.80
N GLU A 317 19.72 25.28 -4.00
CA GLU A 317 21.02 25.78 -4.43
C GLU A 317 21.84 24.64 -5.04
N ARG A 318 22.60 25.00 -6.04
CA ARG A 318 23.29 24.09 -6.89
C ARG A 318 24.79 24.32 -6.82
N VAL A 319 25.54 23.28 -6.44
CA VAL A 319 26.97 23.20 -6.64
C VAL A 319 27.29 21.94 -7.44
N ILE A 320 27.93 22.08 -8.59
CA ILE A 320 28.47 20.95 -9.35
C ILE A 320 29.96 20.95 -9.13
N GLU A 321 30.48 19.96 -8.44
CA GLU A 321 31.90 19.61 -8.46
C GLU A 321 32.03 18.28 -9.16
N ALA A 322 32.63 18.27 -10.35
CA ALA A 322 33.21 17.10 -11.00
C ALA A 322 32.45 15.76 -10.71
N GLU A 323 31.26 15.60 -11.24
CA GLU A 323 30.41 14.39 -11.15
C GLU A 323 29.76 14.12 -9.78
N LYS A 324 29.84 15.03 -8.83
CA LYS A 324 29.14 14.91 -7.55
C LYS A 324 28.17 16.06 -7.38
N TYR A 325 27.06 15.77 -6.70
CA TYR A 325 25.97 16.72 -6.50
C TYR A 325 25.81 17.00 -5.01
N ILE A 326 25.62 18.24 -4.63
CA ILE A 326 25.31 18.66 -3.27
C ILE A 326 23.91 19.27 -3.27
N VAL A 327 23.00 18.79 -2.43
CA VAL A 327 21.71 19.46 -2.22
C VAL A 327 21.87 20.51 -1.13
N VAL A 328 21.51 21.72 -1.46
CA VAL A 328 21.31 22.77 -0.47
C VAL A 328 19.84 23.08 -0.47
N VAL A 329 19.16 22.74 0.62
CA VAL A 329 17.76 23.10 0.85
C VAL A 329 17.75 24.11 1.97
N GLY A 330 17.21 25.27 1.73
CA GLY A 330 17.13 26.27 2.76
C GLY A 330 16.15 27.40 2.45
N PRO A 331 15.77 28.22 3.45
CA PRO A 331 15.04 29.44 3.22
C PRO A 331 15.82 30.33 2.26
N GLN A 332 15.11 31.14 1.49
CA GLN A 332 15.71 32.07 0.53
C GLN A 332 16.84 32.86 1.16
N GLY A 333 18.07 32.72 0.66
CA GLY A 333 19.24 33.42 1.11
C GLY A 333 19.98 32.82 2.31
N SER A 334 19.62 31.63 2.80
CA SER A 334 20.28 31.07 3.99
C SER A 334 21.62 30.41 3.72
N GLY A 335 21.92 29.98 2.47
CA GLY A 335 23.17 29.28 2.13
C GLY A 335 23.39 28.00 2.96
N ALA A 336 22.32 27.44 3.54
CA ALA A 336 22.42 26.31 4.43
C ALA A 336 22.81 25.04 3.67
N THR A 337 23.96 24.49 3.99
CA THR A 337 24.43 23.22 3.44
C THR A 337 23.83 22.10 4.28
N TYR A 338 23.09 21.19 3.64
CA TYR A 338 22.60 19.98 4.26
C TYR A 338 23.69 18.91 4.28
N THR A 339 24.01 18.39 5.44
CA THR A 339 24.81 17.19 5.60
C THR A 339 23.88 16.07 6.05
N GLY A 340 23.76 15.01 5.23
CA GLY A 340 22.93 13.86 5.53
C GLY A 340 23.34 13.09 6.78
N PRO A 341 22.59 12.06 7.17
CA PRO A 341 22.98 11.16 8.24
C PRO A 341 24.42 10.67 8.02
N ALA A 342 25.23 10.66 9.09
CA ALA A 342 26.65 10.29 9.07
C ALA A 342 27.60 11.29 8.39
N ASN A 343 27.29 12.60 8.39
CA ASN A 343 28.16 13.65 7.85
C ASN A 343 28.53 13.48 6.38
N LYS A 344 27.72 12.76 5.59
CA LYS A 344 27.91 12.72 4.15
C LYS A 344 27.36 14.00 3.53
N PRO A 345 28.12 14.69 2.65
CA PRO A 345 27.58 15.79 1.89
C PRO A 345 26.42 15.27 1.01
N LEU A 346 25.27 15.93 1.10
CA LEU A 346 24.13 15.63 0.25
C LEU A 346 24.30 16.23 -1.12
N LEU A 347 23.93 15.45 -2.09
CA LEU A 347 24.06 15.73 -3.49
C LEU A 347 23.00 16.70 -3.96
N VAL A 348 23.37 17.71 -4.72
CA VAL A 348 22.46 18.68 -5.33
C VAL A 348 22.07 18.25 -6.71
N VAL A 349 20.78 18.12 -6.95
CA VAL A 349 20.23 18.04 -8.29
C VAL A 349 19.73 19.42 -8.70
N GLY A 350 20.29 19.96 -9.74
CA GLY A 350 19.78 21.18 -10.34
C GLY A 350 19.07 20.90 -11.65
N TYR A 351 17.91 21.48 -11.84
CA TYR A 351 17.15 21.42 -13.08
C TYR A 351 17.26 22.71 -13.87
N ALA A 352 17.26 22.58 -15.20
CA ALA A 352 16.64 23.59 -16.03
C ALA A 352 15.15 23.20 -16.12
N ILE A 353 14.29 23.91 -15.42
CA ILE A 353 12.87 23.88 -15.65
C ILE A 353 12.64 24.67 -16.92
N ASP A 354 12.04 24.06 -17.93
CA ASP A 354 11.43 24.83 -19.01
C ASP A 354 10.20 25.52 -18.42
N GLU A 355 10.30 26.82 -18.18
CA GLU A 355 9.22 27.63 -17.59
C GLU A 355 7.97 27.65 -18.50
N GLU A 356 8.13 27.51 -19.82
CA GLU A 356 7.01 27.38 -20.74
C GLU A 356 6.36 26.00 -20.66
N ALA A 357 7.12 24.92 -20.58
CA ALA A 357 6.60 23.58 -20.39
C ALA A 357 5.94 23.44 -19.01
N THR A 358 6.51 24.06 -17.98
CA THR A 358 5.93 24.08 -16.63
C THR A 358 4.62 24.86 -16.55
N LYS A 359 4.47 25.92 -17.32
CA LYS A 359 3.22 26.70 -17.42
C LYS A 359 2.16 26.04 -18.29
N LYS A 360 2.58 25.29 -19.30
CA LYS A 360 1.72 24.76 -20.34
C LYS A 360 1.19 23.37 -20.05
N ASN A 361 1.97 22.51 -19.41
CA ASN A 361 1.61 21.12 -19.20
C ASN A 361 2.26 20.55 -17.94
N TRP A 362 1.56 20.58 -16.83
CA TRP A 362 1.78 19.65 -15.74
C TRP A 362 1.55 18.19 -16.19
N GLU A 363 1.10 17.98 -17.42
CA GLU A 363 0.72 16.72 -18.04
C GLU A 363 1.88 15.99 -18.74
N GLU A 364 2.97 16.68 -19.07
CA GLU A 364 4.13 16.01 -19.66
C GLU A 364 5.15 15.61 -18.57
N PRO A 365 5.65 14.36 -18.60
CA PRO A 365 6.74 13.97 -17.72
C PRO A 365 7.91 14.94 -17.95
N ILE A 366 8.55 15.40 -16.87
CA ILE A 366 9.78 16.19 -16.95
C ILE A 366 10.84 15.25 -17.56
N SER A 367 10.94 15.28 -18.88
CA SER A 367 11.65 14.27 -19.64
C SER A 367 13.17 14.42 -19.61
N MET A 368 13.71 15.48 -18.98
CA MET A 368 15.17 15.64 -18.90
C MET A 368 15.62 16.42 -17.67
N VAL A 369 16.44 15.77 -16.88
CA VAL A 369 17.32 16.39 -15.91
C VAL A 369 18.50 16.96 -16.67
N THR A 370 18.54 18.27 -16.84
CA THR A 370 19.75 18.92 -17.33
C THR A 370 20.59 19.34 -16.14
N ILE A 371 21.66 18.64 -15.91
CA ILE A 371 22.70 19.05 -14.96
C ILE A 371 23.48 20.18 -15.60
N GLY A 372 23.37 21.38 -15.10
CA GLY A 372 24.08 22.53 -15.65
C GLY A 372 24.18 23.65 -14.61
N ALA A 373 25.19 24.52 -14.69
CA ALA A 373 25.45 25.64 -13.77
C ALA A 373 24.44 26.77 -13.97
N ALA A 374 23.36 26.82 -13.21
CA ALA A 374 22.46 27.96 -13.13
C ALA A 374 22.23 28.30 -11.67
N GLY A 375 22.05 29.56 -11.34
CA GLY A 375 21.83 30.04 -9.98
C GLY A 375 20.59 29.43 -9.30
N TRP A 376 20.33 29.89 -8.11
CA TRP A 376 19.15 29.51 -7.33
C TRP A 376 17.86 29.70 -8.13
N LYS A 377 17.05 28.66 -8.19
CA LYS A 377 15.69 28.73 -8.73
C LYS A 377 14.73 28.12 -7.75
N ASP A 378 13.58 28.73 -7.63
CA ASP A 378 12.45 28.13 -6.92
C ASP A 378 11.91 26.99 -7.77
N VAL A 379 11.85 25.80 -7.19
CA VAL A 379 11.36 24.59 -7.86
C VAL A 379 10.03 24.21 -7.24
N PRO A 380 8.96 24.03 -8.01
CA PRO A 380 7.70 23.51 -7.50
C PRO A 380 7.90 22.16 -6.82
N VAL A 381 7.31 21.97 -5.63
CA VAL A 381 7.43 20.68 -4.90
C VAL A 381 6.87 19.55 -5.72
N SER A 382 5.81 19.79 -6.50
CA SER A 382 5.27 18.83 -7.46
C SER A 382 6.29 18.36 -8.50
N ALA A 383 7.17 19.24 -8.97
CA ALA A 383 8.26 18.87 -9.89
C ALA A 383 9.28 17.94 -9.20
N LEU A 384 9.55 18.15 -7.90
CA LEU A 384 10.41 17.25 -7.12
C LEU A 384 9.78 15.86 -7.00
N CYS A 385 8.47 15.78 -6.75
CA CYS A 385 7.75 14.51 -6.67
C CYS A 385 7.83 13.74 -8.00
N LYS A 386 7.52 14.39 -9.14
CA LYS A 386 7.65 13.76 -10.47
C LYS A 386 9.05 13.24 -10.73
N LEU A 387 10.05 14.05 -10.41
CA LEU A 387 11.43 13.71 -10.69
C LEU A 387 11.91 12.54 -9.83
N SER A 388 11.49 12.45 -8.58
CA SER A 388 11.85 11.31 -7.71
C SER A 388 11.40 9.97 -8.29
N ARG A 389 10.44 9.96 -9.22
CA ARG A 389 10.00 8.76 -9.96
C ARG A 389 10.98 8.33 -11.04
N THR A 390 11.67 9.26 -11.66
CA THR A 390 12.50 9.02 -12.86
C THR A 390 13.99 8.92 -12.57
N VAL A 391 14.43 9.35 -11.40
CA VAL A 391 15.83 9.29 -10.99
C VAL A 391 16.14 7.92 -10.40
N LEU A 392 17.10 7.21 -11.04
CA LEU A 392 17.49 5.86 -10.65
C LEU A 392 18.65 5.83 -9.63
N ASP A 393 19.43 6.90 -9.53
CA ASP A 393 20.48 7.01 -8.51
C ASP A 393 19.82 7.21 -7.14
N PRO A 394 20.02 6.28 -6.17
CA PRO A 394 19.29 6.31 -4.91
C PRO A 394 19.66 7.50 -4.01
N GLU A 395 20.92 7.94 -4.02
CA GLU A 395 21.36 9.07 -3.20
C GLU A 395 20.75 10.37 -3.73
N VAL A 396 20.73 10.54 -5.06
CA VAL A 396 20.10 11.69 -5.73
C VAL A 396 18.59 11.66 -5.51
N ARG A 397 17.96 10.51 -5.66
CA ARG A 397 16.53 10.31 -5.45
C ARG A 397 16.13 10.67 -4.02
N GLU A 398 16.87 10.16 -3.03
CA GLU A 398 16.63 10.46 -1.62
C GLU A 398 16.74 11.96 -1.32
N ALA A 399 17.73 12.63 -1.89
CA ALA A 399 17.91 14.07 -1.72
C ALA A 399 16.72 14.89 -2.29
N ILE A 400 16.18 14.47 -3.44
CA ILE A 400 14.98 15.08 -4.04
C ILE A 400 13.76 14.89 -3.14
N ILE A 401 13.56 13.68 -2.64
CA ILE A 401 12.46 13.34 -1.72
C ILE A 401 12.57 14.18 -0.44
N ASN A 402 13.77 14.28 0.14
CA ASN A 402 14.01 15.08 1.33
C ASN A 402 13.66 16.56 1.10
N ALA A 403 14.00 17.13 -0.05
CA ALA A 403 13.64 18.50 -0.39
C ALA A 403 12.11 18.69 -0.42
N ALA A 404 11.37 17.77 -1.03
CA ALA A 404 9.92 17.80 -1.07
C ALA A 404 9.31 17.67 0.34
N VAL A 405 9.82 16.76 1.17
CA VAL A 405 9.38 16.51 2.55
C VAL A 405 9.59 17.73 3.44
N ILE A 406 10.75 18.39 3.33
CA ILE A 406 11.07 19.62 4.10
C ILE A 406 10.11 20.75 3.70
N ALA A 407 9.89 20.95 2.40
CA ALA A 407 8.97 21.97 1.91
C ALA A 407 7.54 21.73 2.41
N PHE A 408 7.07 20.47 2.34
CA PHE A 408 5.76 20.08 2.85
C PHE A 408 5.59 20.36 4.36
N ASN A 409 6.60 20.04 5.16
CA ASN A 409 6.60 20.32 6.60
C ASN A 409 6.56 21.82 6.90
N ASN A 410 7.36 22.62 6.20
CA ASN A 410 7.42 24.08 6.38
C ASN A 410 6.08 24.75 6.07
N GLU A 411 5.36 24.26 5.08
CA GLU A 411 4.04 24.76 4.70
C GLU A 411 2.90 24.31 5.62
N ALA A 412 3.18 23.40 6.57
CA ALA A 412 2.20 22.93 7.55
C ALA A 412 0.90 22.39 6.89
N VAL A 413 1.03 21.61 5.82
CA VAL A 413 -0.11 21.17 4.98
C VAL A 413 -1.07 20.28 5.75
N MET A 414 -0.57 19.50 6.71
CA MET A 414 -1.39 18.66 7.60
C MET A 414 -0.71 18.48 8.95
N ALA A 415 -1.47 18.11 9.98
CA ALA A 415 -0.91 17.71 11.26
C ALA A 415 -0.68 16.19 11.26
N LEU A 416 0.58 15.76 11.20
CA LEU A 416 0.97 14.36 11.29
C LEU A 416 0.90 13.92 12.76
N LEU A 417 -0.03 13.04 13.09
CA LEU A 417 -0.27 12.62 14.48
C LEU A 417 0.70 11.53 14.91
N GLY A 418 0.96 10.54 14.05
CA GLY A 418 1.88 9.47 14.37
C GLY A 418 1.99 8.41 13.31
N GLN A 419 3.06 7.62 13.40
CA GLN A 419 3.35 6.41 12.66
C GLN A 419 3.00 5.20 13.50
N ALA A 420 2.28 4.24 12.93
CA ALA A 420 1.83 3.03 13.62
C ALA A 420 3.00 2.08 13.96
N VAL A 421 2.82 1.34 15.03
CA VAL A 421 3.51 0.08 15.28
C VAL A 421 2.54 -1.08 15.04
N THR A 422 3.02 -2.31 14.93
CA THR A 422 2.14 -3.46 14.81
C THR A 422 1.28 -3.59 16.07
N GLY A 423 -0.03 -3.66 15.87
CA GLY A 423 -0.98 -3.95 16.94
C GLY A 423 -1.44 -5.40 16.84
N ARG A 424 -1.20 -6.20 17.88
CA ARG A 424 -1.78 -7.53 18.01
C ARG A 424 -3.19 -7.39 18.59
N ASN A 425 -4.19 -7.82 17.83
CA ASN A 425 -5.59 -7.70 18.20
C ASN A 425 -6.37 -8.92 17.68
N TYR A 426 -6.37 -10.00 18.46
CA TYR A 426 -7.06 -11.25 18.14
C TYR A 426 -7.27 -12.10 19.39
N GLY A 427 -8.21 -13.05 19.34
CA GLY A 427 -8.32 -14.08 20.35
C GLY A 427 -7.11 -15.01 20.34
N SER A 428 -6.61 -15.43 21.50
CA SER A 428 -5.43 -16.32 21.58
C SER A 428 -5.62 -17.70 20.95
N TRP A 429 -6.81 -18.01 20.51
CA TRP A 429 -7.12 -19.19 19.69
C TRP A 429 -6.75 -19.00 18.21
N VAL A 430 -6.64 -17.75 17.72
CA VAL A 430 -6.14 -17.46 16.37
C VAL A 430 -4.63 -17.63 16.37
N LEU A 431 -4.16 -18.56 15.57
CA LEU A 431 -2.75 -18.92 15.44
C LEU A 431 -2.23 -18.44 14.08
N ASN A 432 -0.98 -18.14 13.94
CA ASN A 432 -0.39 -17.72 12.66
C ASN A 432 -0.96 -16.41 12.07
N MET A 433 -1.53 -15.53 12.89
CA MET A 433 -1.90 -14.19 12.43
C MET A 433 -0.65 -13.40 12.06
N TYR A 434 -0.67 -12.71 10.92
CA TYR A 434 0.45 -11.94 10.39
C TYR A 434 -0.01 -10.57 9.89
N TYR A 435 0.92 -9.64 9.73
CA TYR A 435 0.62 -8.24 9.46
C TYR A 435 1.52 -7.68 8.36
N PRO A 436 1.15 -7.83 7.07
CA PRO A 436 1.92 -7.28 5.96
C PRO A 436 2.06 -5.77 6.04
N LEU A 437 3.12 -5.20 5.49
CA LEU A 437 3.38 -3.75 5.55
C LEU A 437 2.47 -2.93 4.62
N SER A 438 2.15 -3.45 3.43
CA SER A 438 1.33 -2.77 2.41
C SER A 438 0.24 -3.70 1.83
N ALA A 439 -0.23 -4.66 2.62
CA ALA A 439 -1.19 -5.67 2.20
C ALA A 439 -2.06 -6.08 3.41
N PHE A 440 -2.96 -7.02 3.18
CA PHE A 440 -3.83 -7.58 4.21
C PHE A 440 -3.52 -9.06 4.41
N ALA A 441 -3.73 -9.56 5.63
CA ALA A 441 -3.63 -10.98 5.90
C ALA A 441 -4.70 -11.74 5.11
N ARG A 442 -4.32 -12.85 4.51
CA ARG A 442 -5.25 -13.76 3.83
C ARG A 442 -5.69 -14.82 4.83
N TYR A 443 -6.96 -14.89 5.10
CA TYR A 443 -7.50 -15.79 6.14
C TYR A 443 -7.51 -17.27 5.72
N ASP A 444 -7.27 -17.61 4.47
CA ASP A 444 -6.96 -18.98 4.04
C ASP A 444 -5.56 -19.45 4.47
N LEU A 445 -4.70 -18.52 4.92
CA LEU A 445 -3.36 -18.81 5.47
C LEU A 445 -3.28 -18.65 7.00
N VAL A 446 -4.33 -18.12 7.63
CA VAL A 446 -4.51 -18.03 9.07
C VAL A 446 -5.31 -19.25 9.54
N TYR A 447 -5.03 -19.76 10.71
CA TYR A 447 -5.73 -20.92 11.27
C TYR A 447 -5.94 -20.74 12.79
N GLU A 448 -6.81 -21.58 13.35
CA GLU A 448 -7.17 -21.51 14.75
C GLU A 448 -6.88 -22.82 15.48
N ASP A 449 -6.87 -22.72 16.81
CA ASP A 449 -6.86 -23.91 17.67
C ASP A 449 -8.12 -24.74 17.41
N PRO A 450 -8.03 -26.07 17.27
CA PRO A 450 -9.20 -26.92 17.05
C PRO A 450 -10.27 -26.83 18.16
N ASN A 451 -9.90 -26.33 19.33
CA ASN A 451 -10.78 -26.09 20.48
C ASN A 451 -11.18 -24.61 20.61
N ALA A 452 -11.00 -23.79 19.56
CA ALA A 452 -11.43 -22.40 19.54
C ALA A 452 -12.89 -22.25 20.03
N PRO A 453 -13.25 -21.12 20.64
CA PRO A 453 -14.60 -20.88 21.10
C PRO A 453 -15.63 -21.13 19.99
N THR A 454 -16.77 -21.73 20.35
CA THR A 454 -17.87 -21.90 19.41
C THR A 454 -19.04 -21.06 19.87
N ALA A 455 -19.39 -20.03 19.10
CA ALA A 455 -20.45 -19.08 19.44
C ALA A 455 -21.38 -18.82 18.23
N ASP A 456 -22.64 -18.54 18.51
CA ASP A 456 -23.61 -18.11 17.50
C ASP A 456 -23.35 -16.66 17.14
N THR A 457 -23.15 -16.37 15.86
CA THR A 457 -22.90 -15.00 15.38
C THR A 457 -24.17 -14.15 15.27
N GLY A 458 -25.34 -14.78 15.33
CA GLY A 458 -26.61 -14.13 15.04
C GLY A 458 -26.84 -13.81 13.56
N VAL A 459 -25.90 -14.17 12.68
CA VAL A 459 -25.96 -13.90 11.24
C VAL A 459 -26.13 -15.20 10.47
N LEU A 460 -27.25 -15.35 9.76
CA LEU A 460 -27.55 -16.48 8.85
C LEU A 460 -27.38 -17.89 9.48
N GLY A 461 -27.41 -17.99 10.83
CA GLY A 461 -27.17 -19.25 11.55
C GLY A 461 -25.70 -19.71 11.51
N ILE A 462 -24.78 -18.82 11.11
CA ILE A 462 -23.34 -19.09 11.10
C ILE A 462 -22.83 -19.06 12.54
N LYS A 463 -21.97 -20.03 12.86
CA LYS A 463 -21.27 -20.07 14.14
C LYS A 463 -19.80 -19.72 13.93
N ASN A 464 -19.25 -18.92 14.85
CA ASN A 464 -17.80 -18.84 15.00
C ASN A 464 -17.28 -20.21 15.46
N ASN A 465 -16.22 -20.70 14.87
CA ASN A 465 -15.52 -21.94 15.21
C ASN A 465 -14.24 -22.04 14.37
N ALA A 466 -13.39 -23.01 14.62
CA ALA A 466 -12.11 -23.19 13.95
C ALA A 466 -12.12 -23.33 12.39
N GLU A 467 -13.29 -23.35 11.75
CA GLU A 467 -13.43 -23.31 10.28
C GLU A 467 -14.04 -21.98 9.80
N THR A 468 -14.24 -21.01 10.70
CA THR A 468 -14.91 -19.73 10.40
C THR A 468 -14.17 -18.59 11.06
N MET A 469 -13.55 -17.72 10.27
CA MET A 469 -12.99 -16.46 10.76
C MET A 469 -14.07 -15.40 10.84
N VAL A 470 -14.28 -14.80 12.01
CA VAL A 470 -15.30 -13.77 12.23
C VAL A 470 -14.67 -12.46 12.68
N ILE A 471 -14.96 -11.40 11.97
CA ILE A 471 -14.40 -10.06 12.21
C ILE A 471 -15.54 -9.07 12.54
N ALA A 472 -15.42 -8.27 13.60
CA ALA A 472 -16.31 -7.14 13.82
C ALA A 472 -15.67 -5.83 13.36
N ASP A 473 -16.26 -5.18 12.37
CA ASP A 473 -15.73 -3.98 11.74
C ASP A 473 -16.72 -2.79 11.82
N ILE A 474 -16.26 -1.61 11.34
CA ILE A 474 -17.01 -0.34 11.38
C ILE A 474 -17.23 0.25 9.98
N GLY A 475 -16.76 -0.40 8.93
CA GLY A 475 -16.82 0.11 7.58
C GLY A 475 -17.84 -0.63 6.72
N TRP A 476 -18.03 -0.09 5.53
CA TRP A 476 -18.66 -0.76 4.40
C TRP A 476 -17.85 -0.42 3.16
N PRO A 477 -17.51 -1.38 2.29
CA PRO A 477 -16.79 -1.05 1.07
C PRO A 477 -17.66 -0.16 0.18
N ASP A 478 -17.05 0.84 -0.43
CA ASP A 478 -17.77 1.72 -1.36
C ASP A 478 -18.29 0.95 -2.59
N THR A 479 -17.59 -0.10 -2.98
CA THR A 479 -17.93 -0.99 -4.10
C THR A 479 -17.12 -2.28 -4.05
N PHE A 480 -17.56 -3.32 -4.76
CA PHE A 480 -16.77 -4.54 -5.00
C PHE A 480 -15.95 -4.49 -6.30
N ASP A 481 -15.95 -3.36 -7.01
CA ASP A 481 -15.18 -3.21 -8.25
C ASP A 481 -13.76 -2.67 -7.96
N PRO A 482 -12.68 -3.41 -8.30
CA PRO A 482 -11.30 -2.97 -8.07
C PRO A 482 -10.91 -1.74 -8.90
N ALA A 483 -11.67 -1.37 -9.92
CA ALA A 483 -11.43 -0.15 -10.69
C ALA A 483 -11.88 1.12 -9.96
N LYS A 484 -12.69 1.02 -8.91
CA LYS A 484 -13.19 2.17 -8.14
C LYS A 484 -12.73 2.13 -6.70
N SER A 485 -12.89 1.02 -5.99
CA SER A 485 -12.63 0.98 -4.55
C SER A 485 -11.18 1.35 -4.23
N TYR A 486 -11.02 2.36 -3.37
CA TYR A 486 -9.72 2.85 -2.93
C TYR A 486 -9.77 3.20 -1.45
N GLU A 487 -10.09 2.21 -0.65
CA GLU A 487 -10.11 2.31 0.81
C GLU A 487 -9.74 0.96 1.44
N SER A 488 -9.31 0.98 2.70
CA SER A 488 -8.66 -0.18 3.33
C SER A 488 -9.57 -1.38 3.50
N PHE A 489 -10.86 -1.20 3.82
CA PHE A 489 -11.78 -2.31 4.07
C PHE A 489 -12.15 -3.04 2.77
N GLY A 490 -12.45 -2.31 1.69
CA GLY A 490 -12.69 -2.90 0.36
C GLY A 490 -11.46 -3.64 -0.16
N TRP A 491 -10.28 -3.05 0.04
CA TRP A 491 -9.03 -3.72 -0.36
C TRP A 491 -8.75 -4.97 0.46
N GLU A 492 -9.06 -5.00 1.76
CA GLU A 492 -8.97 -6.23 2.56
C GLU A 492 -9.85 -7.34 1.97
N ILE A 493 -11.09 -7.03 1.58
CA ILE A 493 -11.97 -7.99 0.90
C ILE A 493 -11.37 -8.43 -0.43
N PHE A 494 -10.78 -7.52 -1.23
CA PHE A 494 -10.18 -7.86 -2.53
C PHE A 494 -8.98 -8.79 -2.41
N TRP A 495 -8.22 -8.71 -1.32
CA TRP A 495 -7.15 -9.67 -1.04
C TRP A 495 -7.66 -11.10 -0.84
N HIS A 496 -8.94 -11.27 -0.54
CA HIS A 496 -9.59 -12.57 -0.39
C HIS A 496 -10.29 -13.05 -1.67
N ILE A 497 -10.89 -12.14 -2.43
CA ILE A 497 -11.73 -12.53 -3.57
C ILE A 497 -11.04 -12.42 -4.93
N TYR A 498 -9.96 -11.66 -5.05
CA TYR A 498 -9.24 -11.51 -6.31
C TYR A 498 -7.79 -11.97 -6.22
N SER A 499 -7.31 -12.62 -7.29
CA SER A 499 -5.88 -12.78 -7.54
C SER A 499 -5.35 -11.60 -8.35
N LYS A 500 -4.08 -11.29 -8.16
CA LYS A 500 -3.34 -10.22 -8.82
C LYS A 500 -2.19 -10.83 -9.64
N PRO A 501 -1.54 -10.08 -10.52
CA PRO A 501 -0.34 -10.58 -11.21
C PRO A 501 0.75 -11.02 -10.22
N ILE A 502 0.98 -10.24 -9.18
CA ILE A 502 2.05 -10.39 -8.19
C ILE A 502 1.46 -10.26 -6.80
N THR A 503 2.06 -10.89 -5.80
CA THR A 503 1.62 -10.84 -4.40
C THR A 503 2.81 -10.67 -3.45
N TYR A 504 2.54 -10.70 -2.14
CA TYR A 504 3.55 -10.88 -1.08
C TYR A 504 3.30 -12.17 -0.33
N HIS A 505 4.36 -12.72 0.24
CA HIS A 505 4.29 -13.92 1.06
C HIS A 505 4.36 -13.53 2.56
N TYR A 506 3.23 -13.65 3.27
CA TYR A 506 3.09 -13.26 4.69
C TYR A 506 3.52 -11.81 4.96
N GLU A 507 4.51 -11.60 5.84
CA GLU A 507 5.06 -10.28 6.20
C GLU A 507 6.24 -9.86 5.32
N GLU A 508 6.63 -10.68 4.33
CA GLU A 508 7.74 -10.38 3.42
C GLU A 508 7.37 -9.21 2.49
N THR A 509 8.41 -8.52 2.04
CA THR A 509 8.26 -7.32 1.19
C THR A 509 8.74 -7.52 -0.24
N GLU A 510 9.28 -8.71 -0.54
CA GLU A 510 9.67 -9.09 -1.89
C GLU A 510 8.43 -9.47 -2.71
N PRO A 511 8.32 -9.00 -3.95
CA PRO A 511 7.26 -9.41 -4.87
C PRO A 511 7.35 -10.90 -5.22
N GLU A 512 6.24 -11.61 -5.06
CA GLU A 512 6.11 -13.05 -5.27
C GLU A 512 5.16 -13.39 -6.42
N PRO A 513 5.42 -14.48 -7.19
CA PRO A 513 4.52 -14.94 -8.24
C PRO A 513 3.11 -15.25 -7.73
N GLU A 514 2.09 -14.67 -8.40
CA GLU A 514 0.68 -15.05 -8.20
C GLU A 514 0.10 -15.53 -9.54
N LEU A 515 -0.61 -14.68 -10.30
CA LEU A 515 -1.04 -15.03 -11.66
C LEU A 515 0.09 -14.89 -12.68
N ALA A 516 1.03 -13.96 -12.48
CA ALA A 516 2.28 -13.94 -13.21
C ALA A 516 3.26 -14.92 -12.53
N VAL A 517 3.61 -15.99 -13.21
CA VAL A 517 4.51 -17.04 -12.69
C VAL A 517 5.98 -16.73 -12.90
N ALA A 518 6.27 -15.78 -13.79
CA ALA A 518 7.60 -15.27 -14.07
C ALA A 518 7.48 -13.91 -14.75
N TRP A 519 8.54 -13.11 -14.66
CA TRP A 519 8.63 -11.82 -15.34
C TRP A 519 10.04 -11.47 -15.76
N ALA A 520 10.14 -10.60 -16.76
CA ALA A 520 11.39 -10.05 -17.22
C ALA A 520 11.19 -8.62 -17.77
N PHE A 521 12.22 -7.80 -17.70
CA PHE A 521 12.26 -6.47 -18.25
C PHE A 521 13.06 -6.41 -19.55
N SER A 522 12.72 -5.47 -20.42
CA SER A 522 13.64 -5.05 -21.50
C SER A 522 14.91 -4.45 -20.88
N LYS A 523 16.01 -4.42 -21.64
CA LYS A 523 17.31 -3.91 -21.15
C LYS A 523 17.28 -2.44 -20.73
N ASP A 524 16.36 -1.66 -21.26
CA ASP A 524 16.13 -0.27 -20.89
C ASP A 524 15.06 -0.12 -19.80
N ALA A 525 14.52 -1.24 -19.28
CA ALA A 525 13.49 -1.33 -18.26
C ALA A 525 12.19 -0.55 -18.58
N THR A 526 11.91 -0.28 -19.86
CA THR A 526 10.66 0.38 -20.30
C THR A 526 9.58 -0.60 -20.73
N ASP A 527 9.89 -1.88 -20.88
CA ASP A 527 8.94 -2.95 -21.14
C ASP A 527 9.03 -4.00 -20.01
N LEU A 528 7.90 -4.36 -19.42
CA LEU A 528 7.76 -5.46 -18.45
C LEU A 528 6.94 -6.59 -19.08
N TYR A 529 7.48 -7.79 -19.07
CA TYR A 529 6.82 -9.00 -19.59
C TYR A 529 6.41 -9.89 -18.43
N LEU A 530 5.12 -10.23 -18.36
CA LEU A 530 4.53 -11.11 -17.35
C LEU A 530 4.08 -12.42 -18.02
N VAL A 531 4.62 -13.54 -17.59
CA VAL A 531 4.17 -14.88 -18.03
C VAL A 531 3.00 -15.31 -17.16
N ILE A 532 1.84 -15.52 -17.73
CA ILE A 532 0.61 -15.76 -16.98
C ILE A 532 0.39 -17.25 -16.74
N ARG A 533 -0.06 -17.60 -15.54
CA ARG A 533 -0.38 -18.95 -15.06
C ARG A 533 -1.53 -19.54 -15.86
N GLY A 534 -1.35 -20.78 -16.35
CA GLY A 534 -2.40 -21.54 -17.02
C GLY A 534 -3.28 -22.33 -16.06
N GLY A 535 -4.50 -22.65 -16.51
CA GLY A 535 -5.45 -23.44 -15.74
C GLY A 535 -6.18 -22.68 -14.62
N VAL A 536 -6.07 -21.36 -14.59
CA VAL A 536 -6.81 -20.51 -13.66
C VAL A 536 -8.24 -20.29 -14.17
N VAL A 537 -9.20 -20.30 -13.26
CA VAL A 537 -10.59 -19.90 -13.56
C VAL A 537 -11.10 -18.91 -12.52
N ALA A 538 -11.94 -17.98 -12.93
CA ALA A 538 -12.74 -17.17 -12.04
C ALA A 538 -14.08 -17.85 -11.76
N TYR A 539 -14.58 -17.76 -10.54
CA TYR A 539 -15.88 -18.29 -10.14
C TYR A 539 -16.91 -17.16 -9.99
N ASP A 540 -18.02 -17.32 -10.68
CA ASP A 540 -19.22 -16.49 -10.59
C ASP A 540 -20.24 -17.16 -9.68
N PRO A 541 -20.40 -16.74 -8.43
CA PRO A 541 -21.34 -17.33 -7.49
C PRO A 541 -22.80 -16.98 -7.82
N TRP A 542 -23.04 -15.89 -8.57
CA TRP A 542 -24.37 -15.39 -8.91
C TRP A 542 -25.08 -16.26 -9.97
N ASN A 543 -24.29 -16.84 -10.88
CA ASN A 543 -24.77 -17.70 -11.94
C ASN A 543 -24.25 -19.15 -11.85
N ASN A 544 -23.47 -19.46 -10.80
CA ASN A 544 -22.79 -20.74 -10.60
C ASN A 544 -22.00 -21.19 -11.86
N ARG A 545 -21.14 -20.30 -12.35
CA ARG A 545 -20.37 -20.48 -13.59
C ARG A 545 -18.89 -20.16 -13.34
N THR A 546 -18.01 -20.74 -14.13
CA THR A 546 -16.57 -20.43 -14.16
C THR A 546 -16.17 -19.81 -15.50
N TYR A 547 -15.16 -18.95 -15.48
CA TYR A 547 -14.57 -18.30 -16.65
C TYR A 547 -13.06 -18.57 -16.65
N PRO A 548 -12.48 -19.10 -17.73
CA PRO A 548 -11.03 -19.22 -17.86
C PRO A 548 -10.35 -17.86 -17.74
N ILE A 549 -9.16 -17.82 -17.16
CA ILE A 549 -8.32 -16.61 -17.05
C ILE A 549 -7.03 -16.82 -17.84
N ASP A 550 -6.71 -15.84 -18.67
CA ASP A 550 -5.47 -15.81 -19.46
C ASP A 550 -4.81 -14.42 -19.47
N ALA A 551 -3.80 -14.24 -20.30
CA ALA A 551 -3.08 -12.97 -20.45
C ALA A 551 -4.00 -11.82 -20.91
N THR A 552 -5.07 -12.13 -21.65
CA THR A 552 -6.02 -11.12 -22.13
C THR A 552 -6.82 -10.51 -20.98
N ASP A 553 -7.23 -11.36 -20.01
CA ASP A 553 -7.97 -10.89 -18.83
C ASP A 553 -7.10 -10.01 -17.94
N VAL A 554 -5.83 -10.36 -17.76
CA VAL A 554 -4.86 -9.54 -17.02
C VAL A 554 -4.68 -8.19 -17.71
N MET A 555 -4.48 -8.16 -19.02
CA MET A 555 -4.35 -6.93 -19.79
C MET A 555 -5.64 -6.11 -19.76
N PHE A 556 -6.80 -6.76 -19.93
CA PHE A 556 -8.10 -6.11 -19.87
C PHE A 556 -8.37 -5.46 -18.52
N SER A 557 -8.03 -6.14 -17.42
CA SER A 557 -8.23 -5.62 -16.08
C SER A 557 -7.47 -4.31 -15.85
N LEU A 558 -6.18 -4.27 -16.18
CA LEU A 558 -5.36 -3.06 -16.06
C LEU A 558 -5.84 -1.96 -17.03
N TRP A 559 -6.13 -2.32 -18.28
CA TRP A 559 -6.63 -1.38 -19.27
C TRP A 559 -7.98 -0.79 -18.87
N ARG A 560 -8.89 -1.62 -18.31
CA ARG A 560 -10.21 -1.20 -17.85
C ARG A 560 -10.13 -0.18 -16.71
N VAL A 561 -9.24 -0.38 -15.74
CA VAL A 561 -9.00 0.60 -14.67
C VAL A 561 -8.64 1.96 -15.26
N ALA A 562 -7.65 2.01 -16.16
CA ALA A 562 -7.24 3.25 -16.81
C ALA A 562 -8.35 3.84 -17.68
N ARG A 563 -9.14 3.01 -18.37
CA ARG A 563 -10.21 3.43 -19.25
C ARG A 563 -11.40 4.03 -18.52
N LEU A 564 -11.85 3.40 -17.44
CA LEU A 564 -12.97 3.89 -16.64
C LEU A 564 -12.62 5.22 -15.97
N ASN A 565 -11.40 5.40 -15.52
CA ASN A 565 -10.89 6.64 -14.90
C ASN A 565 -11.86 7.19 -13.85
N LEU A 566 -12.26 6.35 -12.89
CA LEU A 566 -13.27 6.67 -11.90
C LEU A 566 -12.72 7.66 -10.85
N PRO A 567 -13.48 8.70 -10.49
CA PRO A 567 -13.09 9.63 -9.43
C PRO A 567 -12.86 8.92 -8.10
N GLY A 568 -11.88 9.36 -7.31
CA GLY A 568 -11.56 8.77 -6.01
C GLY A 568 -10.99 7.34 -6.07
N SER A 569 -10.58 6.86 -7.25
CA SER A 569 -9.99 5.53 -7.44
C SER A 569 -8.47 5.55 -7.46
N ALA A 570 -7.86 4.36 -7.34
CA ALA A 570 -6.41 4.16 -7.47
C ALA A 570 -5.92 4.14 -8.94
N VAL A 571 -6.69 4.67 -9.88
CA VAL A 571 -6.38 4.66 -11.33
C VAL A 571 -5.00 5.24 -11.66
N TRP A 572 -4.52 6.19 -10.89
CA TRP A 572 -3.21 6.80 -11.05
C TRP A 572 -2.06 5.79 -10.96
N MET A 573 -2.20 4.72 -10.16
CA MET A 573 -1.19 3.65 -10.05
C MET A 573 -1.01 2.87 -11.35
N VAL A 574 -2.04 2.81 -12.19
CA VAL A 574 -1.95 2.18 -13.52
C VAL A 574 -1.56 3.22 -14.55
N ARG A 575 -2.31 4.32 -14.64
CA ARG A 575 -2.19 5.32 -15.69
C ARG A 575 -0.83 6.03 -15.73
N ASP A 576 -0.26 6.32 -14.56
CA ASP A 576 0.98 7.11 -14.50
C ASP A 576 2.23 6.31 -14.85
N PHE A 577 2.18 5.00 -14.72
CA PHE A 577 3.33 4.13 -14.90
C PHE A 577 3.21 3.26 -16.16
N ILE A 578 2.00 2.92 -16.60
CA ILE A 578 1.75 1.98 -17.68
C ILE A 578 1.01 2.68 -18.82
N ASP A 579 1.62 2.70 -20.00
CA ASP A 579 0.89 3.00 -21.23
C ASP A 579 0.07 1.77 -21.62
N VAL A 580 -1.15 1.70 -21.09
CA VAL A 580 -2.05 0.57 -21.34
C VAL A 580 -2.46 0.42 -22.80
N ASN A 581 -2.38 1.50 -23.59
CA ASN A 581 -2.72 1.47 -25.02
C ASN A 581 -1.56 0.99 -25.90
N ALA A 582 -0.31 1.19 -25.46
CA ALA A 582 0.89 0.65 -26.10
C ALA A 582 1.28 -0.74 -25.54
N SER A 583 0.61 -1.20 -24.48
CA SER A 583 0.74 -2.55 -23.93
C SER A 583 0.04 -3.57 -24.83
N THR A 584 0.41 -4.86 -24.73
CA THR A 584 -0.10 -5.89 -25.64
C THR A 584 -0.01 -7.28 -25.04
N VAL A 585 -0.82 -8.20 -25.52
CA VAL A 585 -0.70 -9.63 -25.26
C VAL A 585 0.18 -10.28 -26.34
N LEU A 586 1.12 -11.12 -25.94
CA LEU A 586 2.02 -11.86 -26.82
C LEU A 586 1.74 -13.34 -26.77
N THR A 587 1.94 -14.02 -27.91
CA THR A 587 2.06 -15.47 -27.93
C THR A 587 3.41 -15.91 -27.35
N GLU A 588 3.49 -17.18 -26.96
CA GLU A 588 4.76 -17.74 -26.46
C GLU A 588 5.88 -17.68 -27.50
N GLU A 589 5.57 -17.87 -28.79
CA GLU A 589 6.56 -17.78 -29.88
C GLU A 589 7.09 -16.37 -30.08
N GLU A 590 6.20 -15.36 -30.02
CA GLU A 590 6.62 -13.96 -30.10
C GLU A 590 7.53 -13.59 -28.91
N PHE A 591 7.19 -14.07 -27.73
CA PHE A 591 7.99 -13.82 -26.53
C PHE A 591 9.34 -14.55 -26.56
N LYS A 592 9.40 -15.82 -27.02
CA LYS A 592 10.66 -16.54 -27.22
C LYS A 592 11.61 -15.80 -28.16
N SER A 593 11.08 -15.14 -29.19
CA SER A 593 11.88 -14.32 -30.11
C SER A 593 12.48 -13.08 -29.44
N LEU A 594 11.79 -12.50 -28.46
CA LEU A 594 12.30 -11.37 -27.65
C LEU A 594 13.33 -11.86 -26.63
N LEU A 595 13.09 -12.99 -25.97
CA LEU A 595 14.05 -13.59 -25.03
C LEU A 595 15.39 -13.91 -25.69
N ALA A 596 15.39 -14.37 -26.95
CA ALA A 596 16.61 -14.63 -27.69
C ALA A 596 17.54 -13.39 -27.85
N GLN A 597 16.98 -12.17 -27.75
CA GLN A 597 17.71 -10.90 -27.74
C GLN A 597 18.27 -10.53 -26.37
N GLY A 598 17.87 -11.27 -25.32
CA GLY A 598 18.21 -11.05 -23.92
C GLY A 598 17.24 -10.09 -23.23
N LEU A 599 16.51 -10.59 -22.25
CA LEU A 599 15.70 -9.84 -21.29
C LEU A 599 16.30 -10.00 -19.90
N VAL A 600 15.92 -9.14 -18.96
CA VAL A 600 16.46 -9.15 -17.60
C VAL A 600 15.37 -9.58 -16.62
N ALA A 601 15.52 -10.75 -16.02
CA ALA A 601 14.68 -11.19 -14.90
C ALA A 601 15.27 -10.69 -13.57
N VAL A 602 14.38 -10.26 -12.66
CA VAL A 602 14.73 -9.82 -11.31
C VAL A 602 13.83 -10.54 -10.33
N TYR A 603 14.41 -11.24 -9.37
CA TYR A 603 13.67 -12.00 -8.36
C TYR A 603 14.56 -12.26 -7.13
N HIS A 604 14.05 -12.02 -5.91
CA HIS A 604 14.76 -12.16 -4.63
C HIS A 604 16.16 -11.49 -4.63
N GLY A 605 16.21 -10.24 -5.06
CA GLY A 605 17.45 -9.47 -5.13
C GLY A 605 18.47 -9.97 -6.17
N GLN A 606 18.13 -11.01 -6.94
CA GLN A 606 18.95 -11.50 -8.04
C GLN A 606 18.50 -10.89 -9.36
N SER A 607 19.45 -10.56 -10.19
CA SER A 607 19.22 -10.10 -11.57
C SER A 607 19.96 -10.99 -12.53
N LYS A 608 19.29 -11.43 -13.60
CA LYS A 608 19.87 -12.33 -14.58
C LYS A 608 19.39 -11.98 -15.99
N GLU A 609 20.31 -11.90 -16.94
CA GLU A 609 19.96 -11.86 -18.36
C GLU A 609 19.51 -13.24 -18.82
N ILE A 610 18.31 -13.31 -19.41
CA ILE A 610 17.60 -14.53 -19.81
C ILE A 610 17.50 -14.56 -21.33
N HIS A 611 17.81 -15.72 -21.93
CA HIS A 611 17.80 -15.90 -23.38
C HIS A 611 16.82 -16.98 -23.86
N SER A 612 16.15 -17.72 -22.95
CA SER A 612 15.14 -18.70 -23.32
C SER A 612 13.97 -18.75 -22.33
N PHE A 613 12.84 -19.25 -22.80
CA PHE A 613 11.63 -19.39 -21.99
C PHE A 613 11.82 -20.37 -20.82
N GLU A 614 12.49 -21.50 -21.11
CA GLU A 614 12.80 -22.49 -20.08
C GLU A 614 13.73 -21.94 -19.00
N GLU A 615 14.72 -21.13 -19.39
CA GLU A 615 15.61 -20.44 -18.46
C GLU A 615 14.85 -19.47 -17.55
N LEU A 616 13.90 -18.71 -18.11
CA LEU A 616 13.05 -17.81 -17.34
C LEU A 616 12.20 -18.57 -16.32
N LEU A 617 11.46 -19.59 -16.76
CA LEU A 617 10.62 -20.38 -15.85
C LEU A 617 11.47 -21.07 -14.76
N LYS A 618 12.65 -21.59 -15.12
CA LYS A 618 13.58 -22.18 -14.15
C LYS A 618 14.09 -21.16 -13.13
N PHE A 619 14.34 -19.92 -13.53
CA PHE A 619 14.76 -18.85 -12.61
C PHE A 619 13.71 -18.55 -11.53
N PHE A 620 12.42 -18.67 -11.88
CA PHE A 620 11.29 -18.56 -10.96
C PHE A 620 10.84 -19.90 -10.35
N ASN A 621 11.58 -20.98 -10.59
CA ASN A 621 11.24 -22.34 -10.11
C ASN A 621 9.82 -22.78 -10.48
N TYR A 622 9.35 -22.44 -11.67
CA TYR A 622 8.00 -22.78 -12.16
C TYR A 622 8.03 -23.87 -13.21
N THR A 623 7.11 -24.84 -13.11
CA THR A 623 6.98 -26.00 -14.02
C THR A 623 5.54 -26.24 -14.49
N GLY A 624 4.59 -25.39 -14.08
CA GLY A 624 3.18 -25.51 -14.44
C GLY A 624 2.86 -24.97 -15.85
N PRO A 625 1.60 -25.07 -16.29
CA PRO A 625 1.15 -24.52 -17.56
C PRO A 625 1.12 -23.00 -17.56
N THR A 626 1.27 -22.40 -18.74
CA THR A 626 1.17 -20.95 -18.98
C THR A 626 -0.02 -20.61 -19.88
N ALA A 627 -0.54 -19.40 -19.77
CA ALA A 627 -1.70 -18.90 -20.51
C ALA A 627 -1.41 -17.54 -21.18
N GLY A 628 -0.30 -17.45 -21.90
CA GLY A 628 0.10 -16.28 -22.64
C GLY A 628 1.00 -15.31 -21.84
N ILE A 629 1.39 -14.23 -22.49
CA ILE A 629 2.31 -13.24 -21.94
C ILE A 629 1.69 -11.85 -22.08
N VAL A 630 1.70 -11.06 -21.01
CA VAL A 630 1.37 -9.64 -21.04
C VAL A 630 2.67 -8.85 -21.17
N LYS A 631 2.76 -8.01 -22.18
CA LYS A 631 3.78 -6.98 -22.30
C LYS A 631 3.18 -5.66 -21.82
N LEU A 632 3.65 -5.13 -20.72
CA LEU A 632 3.34 -3.80 -20.22
C LEU A 632 4.38 -2.82 -20.73
N LYS A 633 3.95 -1.77 -21.43
CA LYS A 633 4.78 -0.64 -21.79
C LYS A 633 4.79 0.35 -20.64
N LEU A 634 5.95 0.65 -20.07
CA LEU A 634 6.09 1.66 -19.03
C LEU A 634 6.40 3.03 -19.64
N HIS A 635 5.86 4.09 -19.04
CA HIS A 635 6.17 5.46 -19.47
C HIS A 635 7.64 5.82 -19.25
N PHE A 636 8.26 5.22 -18.22
CA PHE A 636 9.66 5.38 -17.85
C PHE A 636 10.10 4.15 -17.05
N PRO A 637 11.42 3.89 -16.92
CA PRO A 637 11.92 2.85 -16.03
C PRO A 637 11.50 3.15 -14.59
N TYR A 638 10.71 2.24 -13.97
CA TYR A 638 10.20 2.42 -12.63
C TYR A 638 10.34 1.13 -11.82
N PRO A 639 11.37 1.00 -10.97
CA PRO A 639 11.61 -0.23 -10.20
C PRO A 639 10.44 -0.70 -9.34
N PRO A 640 9.67 0.19 -8.67
CA PRO A 640 8.55 -0.22 -7.85
C PRO A 640 7.32 -0.74 -8.60
N ILE A 641 7.34 -0.85 -9.94
CA ILE A 641 6.19 -1.34 -10.72
C ILE A 641 5.71 -2.73 -10.28
N LEU A 642 6.61 -3.61 -9.84
CA LEU A 642 6.23 -4.93 -9.33
C LEU A 642 5.40 -4.81 -8.06
N HIS A 643 5.69 -3.85 -7.19
CA HIS A 643 4.91 -3.57 -5.98
C HIS A 643 3.52 -3.00 -6.32
N ILE A 644 3.38 -2.18 -7.37
CA ILE A 644 2.08 -1.73 -7.86
C ILE A 644 1.22 -2.92 -8.30
N LEU A 645 1.81 -3.90 -8.98
CA LEU A 645 1.12 -5.10 -9.44
C LEU A 645 0.72 -6.06 -8.30
N THR A 646 1.13 -5.81 -7.05
CA THR A 646 0.62 -6.52 -5.88
C THR A 646 -0.63 -5.86 -5.29
N THR A 647 -0.94 -4.62 -5.66
CA THR A 647 -2.04 -3.86 -5.06
C THR A 647 -3.41 -4.32 -5.56
N ALA A 648 -4.44 -3.98 -4.82
CA ALA A 648 -5.80 -4.36 -5.18
C ALA A 648 -6.27 -3.76 -6.51
N VAL A 649 -5.70 -2.65 -6.97
CA VAL A 649 -6.01 -2.06 -8.29
C VAL A 649 -5.63 -2.97 -9.45
N ALA A 650 -4.66 -3.87 -9.24
CA ALA A 650 -4.24 -4.87 -10.23
C ALA A 650 -5.04 -6.18 -10.16
N SER A 651 -6.15 -6.23 -9.41
CA SER A 651 -7.04 -7.40 -9.32
C SER A 651 -7.54 -7.83 -10.70
N VAL A 652 -7.47 -9.14 -10.98
CA VAL A 652 -7.81 -9.68 -12.29
C VAL A 652 -9.25 -10.15 -12.31
N ILE A 653 -10.00 -9.64 -13.28
CA ILE A 653 -11.40 -9.99 -13.55
C ILE A 653 -11.53 -10.66 -14.92
N PRO A 654 -12.47 -11.60 -15.13
CA PRO A 654 -12.68 -12.20 -16.44
C PRO A 654 -13.35 -11.21 -17.39
N MET A 655 -12.72 -10.97 -18.52
CA MET A 655 -13.23 -10.07 -19.55
C MET A 655 -14.58 -10.56 -20.11
N GLU A 656 -14.74 -11.89 -20.25
CA GLU A 656 -15.99 -12.51 -20.70
C GLU A 656 -17.15 -12.17 -19.77
N TYR A 657 -16.96 -12.23 -18.45
CA TYR A 657 -17.97 -11.82 -17.47
C TYR A 657 -18.31 -10.35 -17.57
N ALA A 658 -17.27 -9.51 -17.62
CA ALA A 658 -17.43 -8.05 -17.61
C ALA A 658 -18.17 -7.54 -18.86
N LEU A 659 -17.85 -8.07 -20.03
CA LEU A 659 -18.42 -7.63 -21.32
C LEU A 659 -19.66 -8.42 -21.74
N GLY A 660 -19.90 -9.60 -21.17
CA GLY A 660 -21.06 -10.44 -21.49
C GLY A 660 -21.22 -10.67 -23.01
N PRO A 661 -22.38 -10.32 -23.61
CA PRO A 661 -22.62 -10.52 -25.05
C PRO A 661 -21.62 -9.83 -25.99
N ASN A 662 -20.90 -8.82 -25.51
CA ASN A 662 -19.93 -8.10 -26.31
C ASN A 662 -18.55 -8.76 -26.35
N TYR A 663 -18.29 -9.79 -25.55
CA TYR A 663 -16.98 -10.41 -25.37
C TYR A 663 -16.36 -10.89 -26.68
N GLU A 664 -17.09 -11.70 -27.46
CA GLU A 664 -16.60 -12.27 -28.71
C GLU A 664 -16.20 -11.17 -29.74
N ALA A 665 -16.97 -10.11 -29.81
CA ALA A 665 -16.65 -8.99 -30.68
C ALA A 665 -15.43 -8.21 -30.19
N ALA A 666 -15.32 -7.98 -28.88
CA ALA A 666 -14.23 -7.25 -28.28
C ALA A 666 -12.89 -8.00 -28.40
N ILE A 667 -12.87 -9.32 -28.18
CA ILE A 667 -11.70 -10.16 -28.36
C ILE A 667 -11.21 -10.11 -29.82
N LYS A 668 -12.11 -10.26 -30.76
CA LYS A 668 -11.80 -10.23 -32.18
C LYS A 668 -11.28 -8.84 -32.64
N ASP A 669 -11.95 -7.79 -32.22
CA ASP A 669 -11.59 -6.40 -32.59
C ASP A 669 -10.21 -6.02 -32.04
N SER A 670 -9.83 -6.50 -30.85
CA SER A 670 -8.52 -6.29 -30.26
C SER A 670 -7.44 -7.25 -30.82
N GLY A 671 -7.79 -8.21 -31.65
CA GLY A 671 -6.86 -9.25 -32.10
C GLY A 671 -6.30 -10.08 -30.93
N TYR A 672 -7.19 -10.51 -30.02
CA TYR A 672 -6.85 -11.26 -28.81
C TYR A 672 -5.90 -10.49 -27.86
N GLY A 673 -6.22 -9.23 -27.62
CA GLY A 673 -5.45 -8.36 -26.71
C GLY A 673 -4.18 -7.75 -27.30
N LYS A 674 -3.94 -7.90 -28.61
CA LYS A 674 -2.80 -7.25 -29.28
C LYS A 674 -2.99 -5.74 -29.45
N ASN A 675 -4.23 -5.27 -29.49
CA ASN A 675 -4.59 -3.87 -29.55
C ASN A 675 -5.67 -3.55 -28.50
N PRO A 676 -5.31 -3.33 -27.23
CA PRO A 676 -6.27 -3.03 -26.17
C PRO A 676 -7.13 -1.81 -26.42
N SER A 677 -6.64 -0.81 -27.18
CA SER A 677 -7.41 0.39 -27.52
C SER A 677 -8.74 0.09 -28.24
N ALA A 678 -8.84 -1.05 -28.91
CA ALA A 678 -10.08 -1.47 -29.57
C ALA A 678 -11.23 -1.71 -28.57
N TRP A 679 -10.93 -2.03 -27.31
CA TRP A 679 -11.92 -2.24 -26.25
C TRP A 679 -12.68 -0.97 -25.88
N ALA A 680 -12.18 0.21 -26.27
CA ALA A 680 -12.86 1.48 -26.04
C ALA A 680 -14.25 1.59 -26.71
N LYS A 681 -14.58 0.69 -27.63
CA LYS A 681 -15.93 0.57 -28.20
C LYS A 681 -16.92 -0.06 -27.21
N TYR A 682 -16.45 -0.82 -26.24
CA TYR A 682 -17.25 -1.67 -25.36
C TYR A 682 -17.22 -1.21 -23.90
N VAL A 683 -16.23 -0.40 -23.51
CA VAL A 683 -16.08 0.17 -22.17
C VAL A 683 -16.05 1.68 -22.26
N SER A 684 -17.00 2.33 -21.61
CA SER A 684 -17.12 3.78 -21.52
C SER A 684 -16.19 4.36 -20.46
N VAL A 685 -16.07 5.68 -20.40
CA VAL A 685 -15.43 6.38 -19.29
C VAL A 685 -16.48 6.69 -18.22
N GLY A 686 -16.13 6.55 -16.95
CA GLY A 686 -16.96 6.97 -15.83
C GLY A 686 -17.92 5.89 -15.31
N GLU A 687 -18.71 6.26 -14.31
CA GLU A 687 -19.57 5.37 -13.52
C GLU A 687 -20.81 4.86 -14.28
N ASP A 688 -21.12 5.44 -15.42
CA ASP A 688 -22.22 4.98 -16.27
C ASP A 688 -21.89 3.72 -17.09
N ASP A 689 -20.63 3.28 -17.06
CA ASP A 689 -20.18 2.08 -17.76
C ASP A 689 -20.88 0.80 -17.25
N ALA A 690 -21.24 -0.06 -18.20
CA ALA A 690 -21.97 -1.30 -17.89
C ALA A 690 -21.13 -2.29 -17.05
N THR A 691 -19.81 -2.32 -17.29
CA THR A 691 -18.91 -3.24 -16.55
C THR A 691 -18.75 -2.78 -15.11
N TYR A 692 -18.72 -1.48 -14.86
CA TYR A 692 -18.72 -0.93 -13.51
C TYR A 692 -20.04 -1.23 -12.78
N LYS A 693 -21.18 -0.93 -13.40
CA LYS A 693 -22.51 -1.21 -12.84
C LYS A 693 -22.74 -2.69 -12.51
N LEU A 694 -22.08 -3.60 -13.24
CA LEU A 694 -22.14 -5.02 -12.95
C LEU A 694 -21.26 -5.40 -11.74
N LEU A 695 -19.98 -5.02 -11.81
CA LEU A 695 -18.96 -5.49 -10.85
C LEU A 695 -19.09 -4.84 -9.47
N LYS A 696 -19.63 -3.62 -9.39
CA LYS A 696 -19.79 -2.94 -8.10
C LYS A 696 -20.64 -3.74 -7.09
N ASP A 697 -21.62 -4.52 -7.57
CA ASP A 697 -22.55 -5.27 -6.72
C ASP A 697 -22.42 -6.79 -6.89
N LYS A 698 -21.80 -7.26 -7.98
CA LYS A 698 -21.69 -8.69 -8.33
C LYS A 698 -20.26 -9.08 -8.66
N PRO A 699 -19.38 -9.08 -7.66
CA PRO A 699 -18.00 -9.52 -7.90
C PRO A 699 -17.92 -10.99 -8.25
N VAL A 700 -16.94 -11.34 -9.09
CA VAL A 700 -16.53 -12.72 -9.39
C VAL A 700 -15.18 -12.98 -8.79
N SER A 701 -14.84 -14.21 -8.50
CA SER A 701 -13.65 -14.52 -7.72
C SER A 701 -12.58 -15.27 -8.52
N THR A 702 -11.38 -14.69 -8.53
CA THR A 702 -10.13 -15.40 -8.92
C THR A 702 -9.31 -15.80 -7.69
N GLY A 703 -9.69 -15.33 -6.51
CA GLY A 703 -9.01 -15.54 -5.23
C GLY A 703 -9.50 -16.75 -4.45
N PRO A 704 -8.98 -16.92 -3.20
CA PRO A 704 -9.29 -18.06 -2.33
C PRO A 704 -10.73 -18.08 -1.81
N TYR A 705 -11.41 -16.96 -1.77
CA TYR A 705 -12.81 -16.84 -1.35
C TYR A 705 -13.65 -16.16 -2.42
N TYR A 706 -14.97 -16.25 -2.30
CA TYR A 706 -15.94 -15.49 -3.08
C TYR A 706 -16.98 -14.86 -2.16
N VAL A 707 -17.58 -13.75 -2.57
CA VAL A 707 -18.72 -13.14 -1.87
C VAL A 707 -19.93 -14.05 -2.05
N ALA A 708 -20.35 -14.70 -0.96
CA ALA A 708 -21.48 -15.62 -0.97
C ALA A 708 -22.80 -14.94 -0.67
N ASP A 709 -22.77 -13.93 0.17
CA ASP A 709 -23.92 -13.10 0.54
C ASP A 709 -23.44 -11.82 1.22
N TYR A 710 -24.24 -10.77 1.16
CA TYR A 710 -23.99 -9.55 1.92
C TYR A 710 -25.27 -8.77 2.15
N LYS A 711 -25.25 -7.99 3.21
CA LYS A 711 -26.30 -7.02 3.52
C LYS A 711 -25.64 -5.73 3.96
N GLU A 712 -25.88 -4.68 3.21
CA GLU A 712 -25.31 -3.35 3.44
C GLU A 712 -25.42 -2.94 4.90
N ASP A 713 -24.33 -2.35 5.45
CA ASP A 713 -24.19 -1.93 6.85
C ASP A 713 -24.49 -3.02 7.89
N SER A 714 -24.46 -4.29 7.54
CA SER A 714 -24.79 -5.40 8.43
C SER A 714 -23.72 -6.50 8.41
N TYR A 715 -23.49 -7.13 7.26
CA TYR A 715 -22.49 -8.20 7.14
C TYR A 715 -22.03 -8.44 5.71
N ILE A 716 -20.81 -9.00 5.56
CA ILE A 716 -20.32 -9.59 4.32
C ILE A 716 -19.89 -11.02 4.63
N LEU A 717 -20.42 -11.97 3.87
CA LEU A 717 -20.11 -13.39 3.98
C LEU A 717 -19.26 -13.84 2.81
N LEU A 718 -18.04 -14.26 3.10
CA LEU A 718 -17.17 -14.92 2.14
C LEU A 718 -17.16 -16.42 2.40
N LYS A 719 -17.14 -17.21 1.32
CA LYS A 719 -16.94 -18.65 1.37
C LYS A 719 -15.75 -19.06 0.51
N ILE A 720 -15.12 -20.17 0.89
CA ILE A 720 -13.96 -20.71 0.17
C ILE A 720 -14.34 -20.99 -1.28
N ASN A 721 -13.46 -20.55 -2.21
CA ASN A 721 -13.63 -20.78 -3.64
C ASN A 721 -13.15 -22.20 -4.00
N PRO A 722 -14.04 -23.13 -4.37
CA PRO A 722 -13.66 -24.51 -4.69
C PRO A 722 -12.83 -24.63 -5.96
N TYR A 723 -12.82 -23.57 -6.78
CA TYR A 723 -12.08 -23.51 -8.05
C TYR A 723 -10.76 -22.75 -7.94
N TYR A 724 -10.38 -22.29 -6.72
CA TYR A 724 -9.15 -21.54 -6.52
C TYR A 724 -7.92 -22.32 -6.97
N TRP A 725 -7.11 -21.74 -7.82
CA TRP A 725 -5.92 -22.35 -8.41
C TRP A 725 -4.85 -22.69 -7.36
N GLY A 726 -4.74 -21.91 -6.28
CA GLY A 726 -3.74 -22.06 -5.21
C GLY A 726 -4.10 -23.07 -4.12
N LYS A 727 -5.13 -23.89 -4.29
CA LYS A 727 -5.61 -24.86 -3.28
C LYS A 727 -4.61 -25.93 -2.85
N GLU A 728 -3.55 -26.16 -3.63
CA GLU A 728 -2.44 -27.04 -3.24
C GLU A 728 -1.76 -26.58 -1.94
N VAL A 729 -1.77 -25.28 -1.66
CA VAL A 729 -1.29 -24.73 -0.39
C VAL A 729 -2.15 -25.21 0.77
N TRP A 730 -3.47 -25.31 0.57
CA TRP A 730 -4.41 -25.80 1.58
C TRP A 730 -4.24 -27.31 1.82
N GLU A 731 -3.97 -28.08 0.77
CA GLU A 731 -3.68 -29.51 0.90
C GLU A 731 -2.41 -29.70 1.75
N LYS A 732 -1.38 -28.88 1.49
CA LYS A 732 -0.12 -28.95 2.21
C LYS A 732 -0.24 -28.48 3.67
N LEU A 733 -0.98 -27.41 3.94
CA LEU A 733 -1.08 -26.81 5.29
C LEU A 733 -2.12 -27.54 6.15
N TYR A 734 -3.25 -27.93 5.58
CA TYR A 734 -4.43 -28.40 6.31
C TYR A 734 -4.87 -29.83 5.91
N GLY A 735 -4.22 -30.44 4.91
CA GLY A 735 -4.68 -31.72 4.33
C GLY A 735 -6.05 -31.62 3.66
N TYR A 736 -6.48 -30.42 3.29
CA TYR A 736 -7.76 -30.18 2.63
C TYR A 736 -7.75 -30.77 1.23
N LYS A 737 -8.71 -31.67 0.95
CA LYS A 737 -8.96 -32.19 -0.39
C LYS A 737 -10.33 -31.67 -0.86
N SER A 738 -10.30 -30.86 -1.93
CA SER A 738 -11.52 -30.31 -2.54
C SER A 738 -12.39 -31.38 -3.19
#